data_0c4da711edcbe46a591b0fde6b92b480
#
_entry.id   0c4da711edcbe46a591b0fde6b92b480
#
_cell.length_a   1.000
_cell.length_b   1.000
_cell.length_c   1.000
_cell.angle_alpha   90.00
_cell.angle_beta   90.00
_cell.angle_gamma   90.00
#
_symmetry.space_group_name_H-M   'P 1'
#
loop_
_entity.id
_entity.type
_entity.pdbx_description
1 polymer ?
#
loop_
_entity_poly.entity_id
_entity_poly.type
_entity_poly.pdbx_seq_one_letter_code
_entity_poly.pdbx_strand_id
1 'polypeptide(L)'
;TDHEARVQKLTEFLHYCPTIIVDGGKRNQIDTETFIRYINTSYSTSLIRNGFHGDCLYTDLNNLGKNDIRLLEEVAEAMANAVLEERRQRSNDIQAAKKPAKKAKIKAAENAEKQNEATATQSRESAAMARLTPRQRAIAILSQISTRFPIMIYGTVDNIEGLTIDSFLRNIDAESWRHFMPRGITMQLFKRLKHLYREDIFVATAKAIVARLRHADTLAPDERVAEIANILSDFSYPDRETILTPWNVVNRHLSDTLGGYCFFDDKFEKPLAQTRFVYNEGVTNRTLMNPNAQILDICSKTGLYSLYVAYSLYKVRSSQSQGLFDMLSDQESCSMWKEVVEHNVFAVCKTAMAACITRRTLVGFDSDVKPNIITIPDLNSQVIVYKTKLANTLSDPRNYPNTSTNQKMKFDAIIGNPPYQMNIGEKKDNYGIPLYNQFVDIARQIRPQFITMITPSRWFTGGRGLDQFRQSMLGDTHIRAIFDYVDSKDCFPTVDISGGVSYFLWDAKHKTNCQFTNHFGGNANTLPRKLDEFNIFVRNNGALSLIHKVKAMSKTMLNAQISPQTPFGFVSTYRGTAQPETDPTAVMLKSSGDASYVLREDIKKNQQWVDLHKVIFSKATCEHAGTPDRNGQYRVLSALAILQPQCVCTQSYLVAG
;
A
#
# COMPACT_ATOMS: atom_id res chain seq x y z
N THR A 1 -10.96 -3.74 -45.79
CA THR A 1 -9.97 -2.72 -45.40
C THR A 1 -9.45 -3.03 -44.00
N ASP A 2 -8.30 -2.50 -43.66
CA ASP A 2 -7.68 -2.73 -42.33
C ASP A 2 -8.63 -2.40 -41.15
N HIS A 3 -9.56 -1.47 -41.35
CA HIS A 3 -10.58 -1.09 -40.38
C HIS A 3 -11.63 -2.22 -40.16
N GLU A 4 -12.13 -2.84 -41.26
CA GLU A 4 -13.12 -3.94 -41.17
C GLU A 4 -12.51 -5.18 -40.53
N ALA A 5 -11.26 -5.51 -40.86
CA ALA A 5 -10.55 -6.64 -40.24
C ALA A 5 -10.31 -6.39 -38.74
N ARG A 6 -10.09 -5.15 -38.31
CA ARG A 6 -9.97 -4.76 -36.90
C ARG A 6 -11.32 -4.85 -36.18
N VAL A 7 -12.39 -4.40 -36.82
CA VAL A 7 -13.77 -4.50 -36.29
C VAL A 7 -14.16 -5.95 -36.11
N GLN A 8 -13.85 -6.80 -37.08
CA GLN A 8 -14.16 -8.24 -37.04
C GLN A 8 -13.40 -8.92 -35.89
N LYS A 9 -12.07 -8.68 -35.76
CA LYS A 9 -11.28 -9.22 -34.66
C LYS A 9 -11.75 -8.71 -33.30
N LEU A 10 -12.22 -7.48 -33.23
CA LEU A 10 -12.76 -6.91 -32.01
C LEU A 10 -14.11 -7.52 -31.65
N THR A 11 -14.96 -7.76 -32.65
CA THR A 11 -16.26 -8.40 -32.46
C THR A 11 -16.06 -9.84 -31.99
N GLU A 12 -15.10 -10.56 -32.54
CA GLU A 12 -14.71 -11.89 -32.08
C GLU A 12 -14.19 -11.83 -30.62
N PHE A 13 -13.34 -10.87 -30.32
CA PHE A 13 -12.83 -10.66 -28.97
C PHE A 13 -13.95 -10.35 -27.95
N LEU A 14 -14.89 -9.49 -28.31
CA LEU A 14 -16.04 -9.14 -27.45
C LEU A 14 -16.99 -10.34 -27.27
N HIS A 15 -17.07 -11.22 -28.25
CA HIS A 15 -17.86 -12.45 -28.16
C HIS A 15 -17.28 -13.43 -27.12
N TYR A 16 -15.94 -13.50 -27.01
CA TYR A 16 -15.23 -14.33 -26.03
C TYR A 16 -15.09 -13.67 -24.62
N CYS A 17 -15.25 -12.36 -24.52
CA CYS A 17 -15.12 -11.60 -23.27
C CYS A 17 -16.40 -10.84 -22.92
N PRO A 18 -17.52 -11.53 -22.61
CA PRO A 18 -18.82 -10.88 -22.38
C PRO A 18 -18.89 -10.03 -21.10
N THR A 19 -17.82 -9.95 -20.32
CA THR A 19 -17.79 -9.31 -18.99
C THR A 19 -16.97 -8.00 -18.93
N ILE A 20 -16.53 -7.47 -20.07
CA ILE A 20 -15.90 -6.16 -20.08
C ILE A 20 -17.00 -5.13 -19.91
N ILE A 21 -16.84 -4.31 -18.91
CA ILE A 21 -17.54 -3.08 -18.56
C ILE A 21 -18.38 -3.23 -17.31
N VAL A 22 -17.75 -2.95 -16.20
CA VAL A 22 -18.46 -2.38 -15.06
C VAL A 22 -17.73 -1.11 -14.65
N ASP A 23 -18.18 -0.02 -15.18
CA ASP A 23 -17.94 1.27 -14.56
C ASP A 23 -19.12 1.54 -13.61
N GLY A 24 -18.81 1.63 -12.31
CA GLY A 24 -19.67 2.22 -11.29
C GLY A 24 -21.10 1.69 -11.12
N GLY A 25 -21.37 0.44 -11.47
CA GLY A 25 -22.67 -0.20 -11.17
C GLY A 25 -23.85 0.23 -12.04
N LYS A 26 -23.63 0.98 -13.11
CA LYS A 26 -24.63 1.26 -14.14
C LYS A 26 -24.27 0.48 -15.40
N ARG A 27 -25.20 -0.36 -15.85
CA ARG A 27 -25.14 -1.01 -17.18
C ARG A 27 -25.30 0.08 -18.25
N ASN A 28 -24.23 0.77 -18.59
CA ASN A 28 -24.20 1.56 -19.81
C ASN A 28 -23.78 0.63 -20.93
N GLN A 29 -24.64 0.43 -21.88
CA GLN A 29 -24.25 -0.11 -23.18
C GLN A 29 -23.32 0.92 -23.82
N ILE A 30 -22.02 0.68 -23.75
CA ILE A 30 -21.06 1.40 -24.57
C ILE A 30 -21.30 0.91 -25.99
N ASP A 31 -21.65 1.83 -26.90
CA ASP A 31 -21.79 1.48 -28.29
C ASP A 31 -20.43 1.01 -28.84
N THR A 32 -20.50 0.10 -29.80
CA THR A 32 -19.33 -0.52 -30.43
C THR A 32 -18.35 0.51 -30.97
N GLU A 33 -18.83 1.65 -31.40
CA GLU A 33 -18.01 2.73 -32.00
C GLU A 33 -17.21 3.49 -30.94
N THR A 34 -17.79 3.79 -29.80
CA THR A 34 -17.10 4.40 -28.63
C THR A 34 -16.05 3.44 -28.08
N PHE A 35 -16.33 2.14 -28.05
CA PHE A 35 -15.37 1.13 -27.62
C PHE A 35 -14.22 0.96 -28.62
N ILE A 36 -14.48 0.97 -29.94
CA ILE A 36 -13.47 0.93 -30.98
C ILE A 36 -12.60 2.18 -30.94
N ARG A 37 -13.18 3.37 -30.70
CA ARG A 37 -12.44 4.63 -30.55
C ARG A 37 -11.52 4.58 -29.34
N TYR A 38 -11.97 4.03 -28.23
CA TYR A 38 -11.17 3.83 -27.03
C TYR A 38 -9.99 2.86 -27.27
N ILE A 39 -10.22 1.77 -28.01
CA ILE A 39 -9.17 0.80 -28.35
C ILE A 39 -8.19 1.34 -29.38
N ASN A 40 -8.62 2.10 -30.38
CA ASN A 40 -7.75 2.64 -31.42
C ASN A 40 -6.75 3.68 -30.90
N THR A 41 -7.08 4.42 -29.85
CA THR A 41 -6.17 5.38 -29.19
C THR A 41 -5.08 4.69 -28.35
N SER A 42 -5.20 3.39 -28.06
CA SER A 42 -4.29 2.66 -27.17
C SER A 42 -4.08 1.20 -27.59
N TYR A 43 -4.11 0.91 -28.92
CA TYR A 43 -4.20 -0.46 -29.43
C TYR A 43 -3.08 -1.40 -28.95
N SER A 44 -1.82 -0.98 -28.94
CA SER A 44 -0.70 -1.78 -28.44
C SER A 44 -0.73 -1.91 -26.91
N THR A 45 -1.03 -0.82 -26.22
CA THR A 45 -1.18 -0.76 -24.77
C THR A 45 -2.44 -1.48 -24.32
N SER A 46 -3.50 -1.43 -25.13
CA SER A 46 -4.80 -2.05 -24.85
C SER A 46 -4.79 -3.57 -25.04
N LEU A 47 -4.06 -4.12 -26.01
CA LEU A 47 -3.92 -5.57 -26.14
C LEU A 47 -3.15 -6.16 -24.97
N ILE A 48 -2.15 -5.44 -24.48
CA ILE A 48 -1.43 -5.77 -23.27
C ILE A 48 -2.36 -5.60 -22.05
N ARG A 49 -3.04 -4.47 -21.90
CA ARG A 49 -3.98 -4.23 -20.77
C ARG A 49 -5.12 -5.24 -20.76
N ASN A 50 -5.76 -5.51 -21.88
CA ASN A 50 -6.91 -6.41 -21.95
C ASN A 50 -6.51 -7.88 -21.87
N GLY A 51 -5.36 -8.27 -22.43
CA GLY A 51 -4.74 -9.55 -22.16
C GLY A 51 -4.36 -9.70 -20.67
N PHE A 52 -4.07 -8.60 -20.00
CA PHE A 52 -3.67 -8.54 -18.60
C PHE A 52 -4.80 -8.32 -17.59
N HIS A 53 -5.96 -7.89 -18.02
CA HIS A 53 -7.17 -7.94 -17.19
C HIS A 53 -7.71 -9.36 -17.00
N GLY A 54 -7.01 -10.35 -17.52
CA GLY A 54 -7.20 -11.74 -17.21
C GLY A 54 -8.33 -12.43 -17.97
N ASP A 55 -9.16 -11.66 -18.66
CA ASP A 55 -10.37 -12.21 -19.27
C ASP A 55 -10.10 -12.98 -20.56
N CYS A 56 -8.91 -12.84 -21.14
CA CYS A 56 -8.51 -13.54 -22.37
C CYS A 56 -7.64 -14.78 -22.14
N LEU A 57 -7.11 -14.96 -20.92
CA LEU A 57 -6.16 -16.05 -20.64
C LEU A 57 -6.84 -17.39 -20.35
N TYR A 58 -8.14 -17.40 -20.12
CA TYR A 58 -8.88 -18.62 -19.83
C TYR A 58 -9.95 -18.93 -20.89
N THR A 59 -10.38 -20.18 -20.88
CA THR A 59 -11.33 -20.76 -21.84
C THR A 59 -12.66 -20.02 -21.88
N ASP A 60 -13.39 -20.16 -22.96
CA ASP A 60 -14.78 -19.73 -23.07
C ASP A 60 -15.59 -20.20 -21.86
N LEU A 61 -16.02 -19.25 -21.06
CA LEU A 61 -16.79 -19.48 -19.84
C LEU A 61 -18.16 -20.11 -20.09
N ASN A 62 -18.62 -20.13 -21.35
CA ASN A 62 -19.83 -20.83 -21.74
C ASN A 62 -19.63 -22.36 -21.76
N ASN A 63 -18.39 -22.81 -21.85
CA ASN A 63 -18.02 -24.22 -21.95
C ASN A 63 -17.48 -24.81 -20.64
N LEU A 64 -17.56 -24.08 -19.51
CA LEU A 64 -17.20 -24.63 -18.19
C LEU A 64 -18.12 -25.79 -17.83
N GLY A 65 -17.55 -27.00 -17.76
CA GLY A 65 -18.24 -28.20 -17.32
C GLY A 65 -18.59 -28.18 -15.83
N LYS A 66 -19.50 -29.03 -15.41
CA LYS A 66 -19.87 -29.20 -13.99
C LYS A 66 -18.64 -29.53 -13.12
N ASN A 67 -17.70 -30.29 -13.64
CA ASN A 67 -16.47 -30.65 -12.93
C ASN A 67 -15.54 -29.44 -12.73
N ASP A 68 -15.46 -28.52 -13.71
CA ASP A 68 -14.65 -27.31 -13.63
C ASP A 68 -15.23 -26.35 -12.60
N ILE A 69 -16.57 -26.20 -12.59
CA ILE A 69 -17.24 -25.37 -11.57
C ILE A 69 -16.99 -25.92 -10.18
N ARG A 70 -17.10 -27.25 -9.97
CA ARG A 70 -16.80 -27.87 -8.69
C ARG A 70 -15.33 -27.66 -8.28
N LEU A 71 -14.39 -27.82 -9.23
CA LEU A 71 -12.98 -27.56 -8.98
C LEU A 71 -12.73 -26.11 -8.55
N LEU A 72 -13.39 -25.15 -9.18
CA LEU A 72 -13.25 -23.72 -8.84
C LEU A 72 -13.92 -23.39 -7.49
N GLU A 73 -14.96 -24.11 -7.09
CA GLU A 73 -15.53 -24.03 -5.74
C GLU A 73 -14.56 -24.59 -4.68
N GLU A 74 -13.91 -25.74 -4.95
CA GLU A 74 -12.82 -26.27 -4.10
C GLU A 74 -11.67 -25.25 -3.97
N VAL A 75 -11.34 -24.55 -5.05
CA VAL A 75 -10.34 -23.49 -5.06
C VAL A 75 -10.78 -22.30 -4.21
N ALA A 76 -12.03 -21.86 -4.32
CA ALA A 76 -12.57 -20.78 -3.50
C ALA A 76 -12.50 -21.11 -2.00
N GLU A 77 -12.83 -22.34 -1.65
CA GLU A 77 -12.74 -22.83 -0.28
C GLU A 77 -11.27 -22.90 0.20
N ALA A 78 -10.37 -23.42 -0.64
CA ALA A 78 -8.93 -23.45 -0.33
C ALA A 78 -8.36 -22.04 -0.13
N MET A 79 -8.78 -21.05 -0.94
CA MET A 79 -8.39 -19.65 -0.75
C MET A 79 -8.87 -19.08 0.59
N ALA A 80 -10.11 -19.34 0.96
CA ALA A 80 -10.67 -18.89 2.22
C ALA A 80 -9.94 -19.52 3.42
N ASN A 81 -9.69 -20.83 3.39
CA ASN A 81 -8.99 -21.57 4.43
C ASN A 81 -7.52 -21.14 4.56
N ALA A 82 -6.83 -20.92 3.45
CA ALA A 82 -5.44 -20.47 3.46
C ALA A 82 -5.27 -19.09 4.10
N VAL A 83 -6.22 -18.17 3.91
CA VAL A 83 -6.23 -16.87 4.59
C VAL A 83 -6.32 -17.04 6.10
N LEU A 84 -7.17 -17.95 6.58
CA LEU A 84 -7.34 -18.21 8.02
C LEU A 84 -6.10 -18.87 8.63
N GLU A 85 -5.53 -19.85 7.95
CA GLU A 85 -4.35 -20.59 8.43
C GLU A 85 -3.09 -19.70 8.47
N GLU A 86 -2.86 -18.90 7.42
CA GLU A 86 -1.73 -17.96 7.41
C GLU A 86 -1.84 -16.93 8.54
N ARG A 87 -3.04 -16.44 8.84
CA ARG A 87 -3.28 -15.52 9.96
C ARG A 87 -2.98 -16.19 11.30
N ARG A 88 -3.40 -17.44 11.46
CA ARG A 88 -3.17 -18.24 12.68
C ARG A 88 -1.67 -18.49 12.90
N GLN A 89 -0.96 -18.90 11.85
CA GLN A 89 0.49 -19.11 11.90
C GLN A 89 1.22 -17.83 12.30
N ARG A 90 0.95 -16.71 11.64
CA ARG A 90 1.55 -15.40 11.94
C ARG A 90 1.27 -14.95 13.37
N SER A 91 0.06 -15.17 13.88
CA SER A 91 -0.29 -14.87 15.28
C SER A 91 0.56 -15.67 16.25
N ASN A 92 0.74 -16.98 15.99
CA ASN A 92 1.54 -17.88 16.81
C ASN A 92 3.03 -17.48 16.79
N ASP A 93 3.59 -17.16 15.64
CA ASP A 93 4.99 -16.75 15.48
C ASP A 93 5.29 -15.46 16.26
N ILE A 94 4.39 -14.49 16.20
CA ILE A 94 4.53 -13.23 16.95
C ILE A 94 4.39 -13.47 18.47
N GLN A 95 3.49 -14.35 18.90
CA GLN A 95 3.35 -14.70 20.32
C GLN A 95 4.57 -15.47 20.82
N ALA A 96 5.13 -16.37 20.02
CA ALA A 96 6.33 -17.12 20.36
C ALA A 96 7.55 -16.18 20.50
N ALA A 97 7.68 -15.19 19.62
CA ALA A 97 8.77 -14.21 19.65
C ALA A 97 8.69 -13.22 20.84
N LYS A 98 7.50 -12.98 21.39
CA LYS A 98 7.28 -12.10 22.55
C LYS A 98 7.49 -12.78 23.91
N LYS A 99 7.91 -14.02 23.95
CA LYS A 99 7.91 -14.91 25.12
C LYS A 99 8.99 -14.78 26.20
N PRO A 100 9.85 -13.80 26.36
CA PRO A 100 10.45 -13.68 27.69
C PRO A 100 9.90 -12.59 28.61
N ALA A 101 9.02 -11.67 28.20
CA ALA A 101 8.81 -10.47 29.01
C ALA A 101 7.44 -10.22 29.68
N LYS A 102 6.32 -10.87 29.34
CA LYS A 102 5.01 -10.55 29.99
C LYS A 102 3.94 -11.63 29.88
N LYS A 103 4.07 -12.72 30.65
CA LYS A 103 3.07 -13.83 30.64
C LYS A 103 1.77 -13.58 31.42
N ALA A 104 1.65 -12.56 32.28
CA ALA A 104 0.58 -12.53 33.28
C ALA A 104 -0.59 -11.56 33.03
N LYS A 105 -0.42 -10.49 32.26
CA LYS A 105 -1.47 -9.45 32.11
C LYS A 105 -2.31 -9.52 30.81
N ILE A 106 -1.84 -10.25 29.80
CA ILE A 106 -2.50 -10.29 28.48
C ILE A 106 -3.59 -11.38 28.43
N LYS A 107 -3.44 -12.47 29.18
CA LYS A 107 -4.37 -13.59 29.16
C LYS A 107 -5.78 -13.29 29.70
N ALA A 108 -5.92 -12.33 30.60
CA ALA A 108 -7.21 -11.99 31.20
C ALA A 108 -8.09 -11.08 30.30
N ALA A 109 -7.48 -10.20 29.51
CA ALA A 109 -8.20 -9.33 28.58
C ALA A 109 -8.62 -10.04 27.28
N GLU A 110 -7.81 -10.99 26.80
CA GLU A 110 -8.09 -11.74 25.57
C GLU A 110 -9.21 -12.77 25.72
N ASN A 111 -9.41 -13.34 26.90
CA ASN A 111 -10.45 -14.34 27.13
C ASN A 111 -11.86 -13.75 27.23
N ALA A 112 -11.99 -12.48 27.65
CA ALA A 112 -13.29 -11.80 27.71
C ALA A 112 -13.77 -11.31 26.30
N GLU A 113 -12.84 -10.98 25.40
CA GLU A 113 -13.17 -10.62 24.01
C GLU A 113 -13.48 -11.81 23.11
N LYS A 114 -12.92 -12.98 23.41
CA LYS A 114 -13.06 -14.19 22.58
C LYS A 114 -14.45 -14.83 22.58
N GLN A 115 -15.28 -14.59 23.58
CA GLN A 115 -16.59 -15.23 23.68
C GLN A 115 -17.72 -14.52 22.92
N ASN A 116 -17.60 -13.21 22.63
CA ASN A 116 -18.70 -12.42 22.04
C ASN A 116 -18.57 -12.10 20.55
N GLU A 117 -17.49 -12.48 19.87
CA GLU A 117 -17.26 -12.12 18.46
C GLU A 117 -17.43 -13.27 17.44
N ALA A 118 -17.91 -14.42 17.88
CA ALA A 118 -17.96 -15.63 17.04
C ALA A 118 -19.02 -15.60 15.91
N THR A 119 -19.89 -14.60 15.85
CA THR A 119 -21.08 -14.64 14.98
C THR A 119 -21.19 -13.51 13.94
N ALA A 120 -20.29 -12.56 13.89
CA ALA A 120 -20.42 -11.44 12.97
C ALA A 120 -19.08 -11.03 12.38
N THR A 121 -18.67 -11.63 11.31
CA THR A 121 -18.01 -10.95 10.17
C THR A 121 -17.41 -11.99 9.21
N GLN A 122 -18.22 -12.56 8.36
CA GLN A 122 -17.75 -12.91 7.03
C GLN A 122 -17.18 -11.61 6.43
N SER A 123 -15.98 -11.64 5.89
CA SER A 123 -15.38 -10.47 5.28
C SER A 123 -16.33 -9.89 4.21
N ARG A 124 -16.29 -8.58 4.00
CA ARG A 124 -17.08 -7.97 2.92
C ARG A 124 -16.78 -8.60 1.56
N GLU A 125 -15.58 -9.11 1.36
CA GLU A 125 -15.17 -9.84 0.16
C GLU A 125 -15.75 -11.24 0.11
N SER A 126 -15.71 -12.01 1.19
CA SER A 126 -16.36 -13.33 1.23
C SER A 126 -17.87 -13.21 1.17
N ALA A 127 -18.46 -12.16 1.76
CA ALA A 127 -19.89 -11.86 1.62
C ALA A 127 -20.26 -11.38 0.21
N ALA A 128 -19.38 -10.64 -0.45
CA ALA A 128 -19.56 -10.25 -1.85
C ALA A 128 -19.43 -11.47 -2.77
N MET A 129 -18.41 -12.31 -2.55
CA MET A 129 -18.23 -13.56 -3.28
C MET A 129 -19.37 -14.55 -3.06
N ALA A 130 -19.92 -14.63 -1.85
CA ALA A 130 -21.07 -15.49 -1.53
C ALA A 130 -22.36 -15.07 -2.26
N ARG A 131 -22.49 -13.80 -2.66
CA ARG A 131 -23.62 -13.29 -3.45
C ARG A 131 -23.52 -13.61 -4.94
N LEU A 132 -22.35 -14.02 -5.41
CA LEU A 132 -22.11 -14.38 -6.80
C LEU A 132 -22.63 -15.80 -7.09
N THR A 133 -23.12 -16.01 -8.30
CA THR A 133 -23.38 -17.36 -8.80
C THR A 133 -22.08 -18.17 -8.86
N PRO A 134 -22.12 -19.50 -8.82
CA PRO A 134 -20.92 -20.34 -8.96
C PRO A 134 -20.06 -19.97 -10.17
N ARG A 135 -20.69 -19.67 -11.29
CA ARG A 135 -20.02 -19.23 -12.52
C ARG A 135 -19.33 -17.87 -12.36
N GLN A 136 -19.98 -16.89 -11.75
CA GLN A 136 -19.37 -15.57 -11.48
C GLN A 136 -18.20 -15.69 -10.51
N ARG A 137 -18.28 -16.56 -9.52
CA ARG A 137 -17.16 -16.87 -8.62
C ARG A 137 -15.98 -17.49 -9.36
N ALA A 138 -16.26 -18.44 -10.25
CA ALA A 138 -15.27 -19.06 -11.10
C ALA A 138 -14.51 -18.02 -11.94
N ILE A 139 -15.22 -17.12 -12.60
CA ILE A 139 -14.66 -16.01 -13.37
C ILE A 139 -13.77 -15.13 -12.49
N ALA A 140 -14.26 -14.74 -11.31
CA ALA A 140 -13.51 -13.88 -10.40
C ALA A 140 -12.19 -14.53 -9.94
N ILE A 141 -12.18 -15.84 -9.68
CA ILE A 141 -10.97 -16.58 -9.29
C ILE A 141 -9.98 -16.64 -10.45
N LEU A 142 -10.41 -17.03 -11.64
CA LEU A 142 -9.56 -17.13 -12.82
C LEU A 142 -8.96 -15.76 -13.17
N SER A 143 -9.76 -14.69 -13.13
CA SER A 143 -9.31 -13.32 -13.33
C SER A 143 -8.27 -12.89 -12.30
N GLN A 144 -8.49 -13.17 -11.02
CA GLN A 144 -7.51 -12.87 -9.97
C GLN A 144 -6.16 -13.56 -10.16
N ILE A 145 -6.15 -14.78 -10.69
CA ILE A 145 -4.91 -15.49 -11.00
C ILE A 145 -4.26 -14.88 -12.25
N SER A 146 -5.02 -14.67 -13.30
CA SER A 146 -4.54 -14.19 -14.60
C SER A 146 -3.86 -12.83 -14.53
N THR A 147 -4.42 -11.90 -13.76
CA THR A 147 -3.88 -10.54 -13.61
C THR A 147 -2.48 -10.49 -12.99
N ARG A 148 -1.97 -11.60 -12.47
CA ARG A 148 -0.64 -11.68 -11.87
C ARG A 148 0.43 -12.19 -12.82
N PHE A 149 0.06 -12.88 -13.89
CA PHE A 149 1.03 -13.41 -14.84
C PHE A 149 1.91 -12.36 -15.51
N PRO A 150 1.41 -11.19 -15.93
CA PRO A 150 2.23 -10.21 -16.62
C PRO A 150 3.48 -9.78 -15.88
N ILE A 151 3.35 -9.42 -14.59
CA ILE A 151 4.49 -9.00 -13.79
C ILE A 151 5.44 -10.18 -13.50
N MET A 152 4.91 -11.40 -13.40
CA MET A 152 5.73 -12.60 -13.22
C MET A 152 6.48 -12.93 -14.51
N ILE A 153 5.84 -12.82 -15.68
CA ILE A 153 6.46 -12.95 -17.01
C ILE A 153 7.56 -11.91 -17.18
N TYR A 154 7.27 -10.64 -16.83
CA TYR A 154 8.24 -9.56 -16.85
C TYR A 154 9.53 -9.92 -16.08
N GLY A 155 9.40 -10.55 -14.91
CA GLY A 155 10.56 -10.90 -14.06
C GLY A 155 11.31 -12.16 -14.49
N THR A 156 10.63 -13.16 -15.06
CA THR A 156 11.19 -14.52 -15.16
C THR A 156 11.37 -15.06 -16.57
N VAL A 157 10.74 -14.43 -17.58
CA VAL A 157 10.86 -14.93 -18.95
C VAL A 157 11.98 -14.22 -19.69
N ASP A 158 13.07 -14.95 -19.98
CA ASP A 158 14.21 -14.46 -20.75
C ASP A 158 14.15 -14.90 -22.21
N ASN A 159 13.66 -16.11 -22.45
CA ASN A 159 13.49 -16.67 -23.79
C ASN A 159 12.06 -17.14 -24.01
N ILE A 160 11.55 -16.88 -25.21
CA ILE A 160 10.21 -17.24 -25.65
C ILE A 160 10.18 -18.53 -26.49
N GLU A 161 11.33 -19.07 -26.88
CA GLU A 161 11.39 -20.33 -27.63
C GLU A 161 10.97 -21.48 -26.72
N GLY A 162 10.02 -22.28 -27.19
CA GLY A 162 9.48 -23.40 -26.43
C GLY A 162 8.77 -23.01 -25.14
N LEU A 163 8.38 -21.73 -24.98
CA LEU A 163 7.66 -21.27 -23.81
C LEU A 163 6.28 -21.92 -23.75
N THR A 164 6.01 -22.55 -22.63
CA THR A 164 4.72 -23.11 -22.25
C THR A 164 4.36 -22.67 -20.84
N ILE A 165 3.11 -22.83 -20.43
CA ILE A 165 2.73 -22.59 -19.02
C ILE A 165 3.55 -23.48 -18.09
N ASP A 166 3.81 -24.73 -18.47
CA ASP A 166 4.61 -25.65 -17.65
C ASP A 166 6.08 -25.25 -17.55
N SER A 167 6.69 -24.76 -18.63
CA SER A 167 8.07 -24.26 -18.58
C SER A 167 8.18 -22.98 -17.74
N PHE A 168 7.20 -22.10 -17.85
CA PHE A 168 7.09 -20.91 -17.01
C PHE A 168 7.00 -21.26 -15.52
N LEU A 169 6.14 -22.23 -15.15
CA LEU A 169 5.97 -22.64 -13.75
C LEU A 169 7.24 -23.23 -13.14
N ARG A 170 8.08 -23.91 -13.95
CA ARG A 170 9.35 -24.48 -13.45
C ARG A 170 10.36 -23.42 -13.04
N ASN A 171 10.27 -22.22 -13.57
CA ASN A 171 11.18 -21.12 -13.29
C ASN A 171 10.77 -20.30 -12.04
N ILE A 172 9.68 -20.68 -11.37
CA ILE A 172 9.17 -19.94 -10.22
C ILE A 172 9.31 -20.78 -8.95
N ASP A 173 10.02 -20.25 -7.97
CA ASP A 173 10.14 -20.87 -6.67
C ASP A 173 8.84 -20.78 -5.85
N ALA A 174 8.70 -21.66 -4.87
CA ALA A 174 7.48 -21.79 -4.08
C ALA A 174 7.17 -20.54 -3.23
N GLU A 175 8.19 -19.82 -2.77
CA GLU A 175 8.01 -18.60 -1.99
C GLU A 175 7.52 -17.45 -2.87
N SER A 176 8.14 -17.26 -4.03
CA SER A 176 7.70 -16.31 -5.05
C SER A 176 6.27 -16.58 -5.50
N TRP A 177 5.94 -17.85 -5.80
CA TRP A 177 4.58 -18.24 -6.16
C TRP A 177 3.58 -17.83 -5.08
N ARG A 178 3.85 -18.19 -3.82
CA ARG A 178 2.98 -17.86 -2.67
C ARG A 178 2.75 -16.36 -2.49
N HIS A 179 3.76 -15.54 -2.82
CA HIS A 179 3.67 -14.08 -2.67
C HIS A 179 3.03 -13.36 -3.84
N PHE A 180 3.15 -13.91 -5.05
CA PHE A 180 2.59 -13.28 -6.25
C PHE A 180 1.21 -13.79 -6.59
N MET A 181 0.83 -15.01 -6.19
CA MET A 181 -0.50 -15.58 -6.45
C MET A 181 -1.51 -15.28 -5.34
N PRO A 182 -2.81 -15.34 -5.63
CA PRO A 182 -3.84 -15.25 -4.60
C PRO A 182 -3.61 -16.28 -3.50
N ARG A 183 -3.91 -15.91 -2.27
CA ARG A 183 -3.77 -16.82 -1.13
C ARG A 183 -4.53 -18.11 -1.35
N GLY A 184 -3.92 -19.23 -0.99
CA GLY A 184 -4.50 -20.56 -1.18
C GLY A 184 -4.30 -21.16 -2.57
N ILE A 185 -3.89 -20.37 -3.55
CA ILE A 185 -3.55 -20.90 -4.88
C ILE A 185 -2.13 -21.46 -4.84
N THR A 186 -2.00 -22.71 -4.43
CA THR A 186 -0.72 -23.43 -4.54
C THR A 186 -0.40 -23.73 -6.00
N MET A 187 0.88 -23.94 -6.29
CA MET A 187 1.30 -24.34 -7.64
C MET A 187 0.64 -25.68 -8.07
N GLN A 188 0.44 -26.61 -7.13
CA GLN A 188 -0.26 -27.87 -7.39
C GLN A 188 -1.73 -27.65 -7.75
N LEU A 189 -2.41 -26.75 -7.02
CA LEU A 189 -3.79 -26.39 -7.29
C LEU A 189 -3.92 -25.71 -8.65
N PHE A 190 -3.01 -24.77 -8.97
CA PHE A 190 -2.98 -24.14 -10.28
C PHE A 190 -2.77 -25.15 -11.42
N LYS A 191 -1.90 -26.16 -11.25
CA LYS A 191 -1.73 -27.21 -12.28
C LYS A 191 -3.02 -27.98 -12.58
N ARG A 192 -3.94 -28.11 -11.60
CA ARG A 192 -5.28 -28.69 -11.83
C ARG A 192 -6.18 -27.73 -12.63
N LEU A 193 -5.96 -26.42 -12.53
CA LEU A 193 -6.70 -25.38 -13.27
C LEU A 193 -6.10 -25.09 -14.65
N LYS A 194 -4.90 -25.58 -14.93
CA LYS A 194 -4.14 -25.22 -16.14
C LYS A 194 -4.92 -25.41 -17.43
N HIS A 195 -5.75 -26.46 -17.52
CA HIS A 195 -6.56 -26.75 -18.69
C HIS A 195 -7.63 -25.70 -19.00
N LEU A 196 -7.94 -24.82 -18.01
CA LEU A 196 -8.85 -23.69 -18.18
C LEU A 196 -8.16 -22.47 -18.80
N TYR A 197 -6.85 -22.50 -18.98
CA TYR A 197 -6.07 -21.40 -19.53
C TYR A 197 -5.69 -21.68 -20.99
N ARG A 198 -5.75 -20.62 -21.79
CA ARG A 198 -5.34 -20.66 -23.19
C ARG A 198 -3.84 -20.44 -23.30
N GLU A 199 -3.09 -21.50 -23.55
CA GLU A 199 -1.63 -21.43 -23.64
C GLU A 199 -1.16 -20.57 -24.82
N ASP A 200 -1.88 -20.58 -25.94
CA ASP A 200 -1.61 -19.76 -27.12
C ASP A 200 -1.65 -18.24 -26.76
N ILE A 201 -2.66 -17.81 -25.99
CA ILE A 201 -2.78 -16.42 -25.52
C ILE A 201 -1.71 -16.10 -24.48
N PHE A 202 -1.43 -17.02 -23.56
CA PHE A 202 -0.35 -16.86 -22.58
C PHE A 202 1.00 -16.64 -23.28
N VAL A 203 1.33 -17.46 -24.28
CA VAL A 203 2.58 -17.34 -25.05
C VAL A 203 2.60 -16.04 -25.87
N ALA A 204 1.49 -15.67 -26.52
CA ALA A 204 1.38 -14.41 -27.26
C ALA A 204 1.61 -13.19 -26.34
N THR A 205 1.04 -13.22 -25.14
CA THR A 205 1.21 -12.18 -24.11
C THR A 205 2.66 -12.10 -23.65
N ALA A 206 3.30 -13.23 -23.38
CA ALA A 206 4.70 -13.27 -22.99
C ALA A 206 5.62 -12.73 -24.11
N LYS A 207 5.34 -13.10 -25.38
CA LYS A 207 6.05 -12.56 -26.55
C LYS A 207 5.93 -11.03 -26.62
N ALA A 208 4.74 -10.48 -26.41
CA ALA A 208 4.52 -9.04 -26.43
C ALA A 208 5.30 -8.31 -25.33
N ILE A 209 5.31 -8.85 -24.09
CA ILE A 209 6.07 -8.26 -22.97
C ILE A 209 7.56 -8.32 -23.27
N VAL A 210 8.10 -9.48 -23.63
CA VAL A 210 9.54 -9.64 -23.88
C VAL A 210 9.99 -8.79 -25.07
N ALA A 211 9.17 -8.68 -26.13
CA ALA A 211 9.49 -7.81 -27.26
C ALA A 211 9.58 -6.33 -26.86
N ARG A 212 8.64 -5.81 -26.05
CA ARG A 212 8.71 -4.45 -25.52
C ARG A 212 9.93 -4.24 -24.63
N LEU A 213 10.25 -5.21 -23.78
CA LEU A 213 11.42 -5.13 -22.92
C LEU A 213 12.73 -5.12 -23.71
N ARG A 214 12.86 -5.98 -24.72
CA ARG A 214 14.03 -5.98 -25.60
C ARG A 214 14.13 -4.69 -26.41
N HIS A 215 13.01 -4.14 -26.85
CA HIS A 215 12.98 -2.82 -27.47
C HIS A 215 13.43 -1.74 -26.49
N ALA A 216 12.93 -1.75 -25.25
CA ALA A 216 13.37 -0.78 -24.24
C ALA A 216 14.89 -0.82 -24.02
N ASP A 217 15.51 -2.00 -24.07
CA ASP A 217 16.97 -2.13 -23.90
C ASP A 217 17.77 -1.59 -25.09
N THR A 218 17.14 -1.26 -26.23
CA THR A 218 17.79 -0.59 -27.38
C THR A 218 17.65 0.93 -27.35
N LEU A 219 16.89 1.47 -26.40
CA LEU A 219 16.62 2.90 -26.30
C LEU A 219 17.71 3.62 -25.50
N ALA A 220 17.84 4.93 -25.74
CA ALA A 220 18.64 5.80 -24.87
C ALA A 220 18.12 5.75 -23.42
N PRO A 221 18.98 5.97 -22.41
CA PRO A 221 18.59 5.83 -21.01
C PRO A 221 17.32 6.60 -20.59
N ASP A 222 17.11 7.80 -21.12
CA ASP A 222 15.92 8.62 -20.84
C ASP A 222 14.64 7.93 -21.34
N GLU A 223 14.66 7.47 -22.58
CA GLU A 223 13.54 6.78 -23.22
C GLU A 223 13.33 5.39 -22.61
N ARG A 224 14.44 4.68 -22.32
CA ARG A 224 14.38 3.37 -21.67
C ARG A 224 13.68 3.44 -20.32
N VAL A 225 14.03 4.41 -19.48
CA VAL A 225 13.41 4.58 -18.15
C VAL A 225 11.91 4.87 -18.28
N ALA A 226 11.53 5.75 -19.23
CA ALA A 226 10.12 6.04 -19.49
C ALA A 226 9.37 4.80 -19.97
N GLU A 227 9.94 4.03 -20.92
CA GLU A 227 9.29 2.82 -21.43
C GLU A 227 9.17 1.71 -20.39
N ILE A 228 10.19 1.47 -19.56
CA ILE A 228 10.12 0.52 -18.43
C ILE A 228 9.02 0.93 -17.44
N ALA A 229 8.92 2.21 -17.10
CA ALA A 229 7.87 2.71 -16.23
C ALA A 229 6.47 2.55 -16.85
N ASN A 230 6.33 2.76 -18.17
CA ASN A 230 5.09 2.55 -18.91
C ASN A 230 4.68 1.07 -18.91
N ILE A 231 5.63 0.15 -19.18
CA ILE A 231 5.36 -1.30 -19.14
C ILE A 231 4.84 -1.71 -17.76
N LEU A 232 5.50 -1.26 -16.69
CA LEU A 232 5.07 -1.57 -15.32
C LEU A 232 3.73 -0.94 -14.94
N SER A 233 3.40 0.22 -15.51
CA SER A 233 2.11 0.89 -15.29
C SER A 233 0.93 0.16 -15.94
N ASP A 234 1.19 -0.61 -17.00
CA ASP A 234 0.18 -1.41 -17.70
C ASP A 234 -0.24 -2.66 -16.88
N PHE A 235 0.54 -3.06 -15.88
CA PHE A 235 0.24 -4.24 -15.08
C PHE A 235 -0.78 -3.92 -13.98
N SER A 236 -1.89 -4.66 -13.98
CA SER A 236 -2.85 -4.63 -12.88
C SER A 236 -2.38 -5.53 -11.75
N TYR A 237 -2.46 -5.02 -10.52
CA TYR A 237 -2.11 -5.80 -9.34
C TYR A 237 -3.21 -5.67 -8.29
N PRO A 238 -4.08 -6.68 -8.17
CA PRO A 238 -5.28 -6.60 -7.33
C PRO A 238 -5.03 -6.81 -5.83
N ASP A 239 -3.77 -6.93 -5.39
CA ASP A 239 -3.47 -7.21 -3.99
C ASP A 239 -3.50 -5.94 -3.13
N ARG A 240 -4.37 -5.93 -2.11
CA ARG A 240 -4.48 -4.83 -1.15
C ARG A 240 -3.34 -4.74 -0.14
N GLU A 241 -2.58 -5.83 0.06
CA GLU A 241 -1.46 -5.84 1.02
C GLU A 241 -0.19 -5.21 0.43
N THR A 242 -0.07 -5.19 -0.89
CA THR A 242 1.13 -4.70 -1.56
C THR A 242 0.74 -3.78 -2.70
N ILE A 243 0.76 -2.50 -2.45
CA ILE A 243 0.54 -1.47 -3.47
C ILE A 243 1.81 -1.39 -4.33
N LEU A 244 1.68 -1.58 -5.63
CA LEU A 244 2.72 -1.18 -6.56
C LEU A 244 2.72 0.35 -6.62
N THR A 245 3.86 0.95 -6.32
CA THR A 245 3.98 2.42 -6.34
C THR A 245 4.00 2.91 -7.78
N PRO A 246 3.03 3.71 -8.22
CA PRO A 246 3.03 4.27 -9.56
C PRO A 246 4.24 5.17 -9.81
N TRP A 247 4.66 5.28 -11.06
CA TRP A 247 5.85 6.06 -11.42
C TRP A 247 5.76 7.54 -11.05
N ASN A 248 4.58 8.16 -11.21
CA ASN A 248 4.34 9.53 -10.79
C ASN A 248 4.47 9.72 -9.27
N VAL A 249 4.07 8.72 -8.47
CA VAL A 249 4.23 8.75 -7.00
C VAL A 249 5.71 8.62 -6.60
N VAL A 250 6.47 7.74 -7.27
CA VAL A 250 7.93 7.63 -7.05
C VAL A 250 8.61 8.96 -7.36
N ASN A 251 8.28 9.57 -8.51
CA ASN A 251 8.82 10.87 -8.91
C ASN A 251 8.47 11.96 -7.91
N ARG A 252 7.20 12.05 -7.50
CA ARG A 252 6.74 13.01 -6.48
C ARG A 252 7.51 12.84 -5.18
N HIS A 253 7.51 11.64 -4.63
CA HIS A 253 8.15 11.34 -3.36
C HIS A 253 9.65 11.67 -3.37
N LEU A 254 10.39 11.18 -4.38
CA LEU A 254 11.83 11.36 -4.40
C LEU A 254 12.25 12.76 -4.82
N SER A 255 11.56 13.42 -5.76
CA SER A 255 11.88 14.79 -6.12
C SER A 255 11.62 15.77 -4.97
N ASP A 256 10.54 15.60 -4.21
CA ASP A 256 10.24 16.45 -3.05
C ASP A 256 11.23 16.24 -1.88
N THR A 257 11.87 15.07 -1.80
CA THR A 257 12.76 14.73 -0.67
C THR A 257 14.24 14.76 -1.03
N LEU A 258 14.68 13.95 -1.98
CA LEU A 258 16.09 13.87 -2.38
C LEU A 258 16.44 14.79 -3.56
N GLY A 259 15.45 15.24 -4.30
CA GLY A 259 15.64 15.94 -5.58
C GLY A 259 15.89 14.97 -6.73
N GLY A 260 16.68 15.38 -7.71
CA GLY A 260 17.04 14.58 -8.88
C GLY A 260 16.24 14.89 -10.12
N TYR A 261 16.28 14.00 -11.11
CA TYR A 261 15.61 14.20 -12.41
C TYR A 261 14.18 13.64 -12.38
N CYS A 262 13.19 14.53 -12.43
CA CYS A 262 11.76 14.24 -12.40
C CYS A 262 11.20 14.15 -13.83
N PHE A 263 10.40 13.11 -14.07
CA PHE A 263 9.74 12.85 -15.36
C PHE A 263 8.37 13.53 -15.51
N PHE A 264 7.91 14.24 -14.49
CA PHE A 264 6.57 14.84 -14.47
C PHE A 264 6.61 16.34 -14.23
N ASP A 265 5.51 17.00 -14.62
CA ASP A 265 5.23 18.38 -14.29
C ASP A 265 5.17 18.64 -12.78
N ASP A 266 5.00 19.90 -12.36
CA ASP A 266 4.96 20.26 -10.94
C ASP A 266 3.76 19.68 -10.18
N LYS A 267 2.71 19.28 -10.89
CA LYS A 267 1.52 18.62 -10.32
C LYS A 267 1.62 17.09 -10.31
N PHE A 268 2.63 16.54 -10.98
CA PHE A 268 2.82 15.09 -11.18
C PHE A 268 1.66 14.41 -11.93
N GLU A 269 0.96 15.15 -12.76
CA GLU A 269 -0.16 14.68 -13.57
C GLU A 269 0.26 14.30 -14.99
N LYS A 270 1.18 15.08 -15.57
CA LYS A 270 1.59 14.90 -16.97
C LYS A 270 3.06 14.55 -17.07
N PRO A 271 3.41 13.50 -17.84
CA PRO A 271 4.79 13.23 -18.16
C PRO A 271 5.37 14.35 -19.02
N LEU A 272 6.62 14.70 -18.80
CA LEU A 272 7.37 15.69 -19.55
C LEU A 272 8.12 15.01 -20.71
N ALA A 273 8.27 15.71 -21.83
CA ALA A 273 9.11 15.28 -22.94
C ALA A 273 10.60 15.24 -22.57
N GLN A 274 11.03 16.14 -21.70
CA GLN A 274 12.37 16.16 -21.11
C GLN A 274 12.25 16.24 -19.59
N THR A 275 13.09 15.48 -18.89
CA THR A 275 13.10 15.48 -17.41
C THR A 275 13.57 16.83 -16.87
N ARG A 276 12.97 17.26 -15.77
CA ARG A 276 13.39 18.46 -15.03
C ARG A 276 14.24 18.09 -13.83
N PHE A 277 15.27 18.88 -13.57
CA PHE A 277 16.09 18.69 -12.38
C PHE A 277 15.50 19.43 -11.18
N VAL A 278 15.30 18.71 -10.08
CA VAL A 278 14.83 19.26 -8.80
C VAL A 278 16.00 19.28 -7.83
N TYR A 279 16.29 20.46 -7.29
CA TYR A 279 17.38 20.63 -6.34
C TYR A 279 16.84 20.95 -4.95
N ASN A 280 17.12 20.06 -3.99
CA ASN A 280 16.79 20.26 -2.58
C ASN A 280 18.07 20.59 -1.83
N GLU A 281 18.19 21.84 -1.40
CA GLU A 281 19.38 22.39 -0.75
C GLU A 281 19.87 21.50 0.40
N GLY A 282 21.17 21.21 0.43
CA GLY A 282 21.81 20.41 1.46
C GLY A 282 21.45 18.91 1.45
N VAL A 283 20.60 18.44 0.54
CA VAL A 283 20.22 17.04 0.38
C VAL A 283 20.73 16.50 -0.94
N THR A 284 20.32 17.10 -2.07
CA THR A 284 20.62 16.60 -3.41
C THR A 284 22.14 16.51 -3.67
N ASN A 285 22.92 17.49 -3.21
CA ASN A 285 24.37 17.49 -3.33
C ASN A 285 25.08 16.41 -2.47
N ARG A 286 24.42 15.92 -1.41
CA ARG A 286 24.94 14.81 -0.58
C ARG A 286 24.41 13.45 -1.00
N THR A 287 23.47 13.39 -1.93
CA THR A 287 22.83 12.19 -2.44
C THR A 287 22.97 12.08 -3.96
N LEU A 288 22.00 12.54 -4.72
CA LEU A 288 21.89 12.31 -6.17
C LEU A 288 22.91 13.09 -7.03
N MET A 289 23.58 14.12 -6.47
CA MET A 289 24.74 14.77 -7.11
C MET A 289 26.09 14.23 -6.60
N ASN A 290 26.10 13.40 -5.59
CA ASN A 290 27.35 12.78 -5.10
C ASN A 290 27.61 11.49 -5.88
N PRO A 291 28.68 11.43 -6.70
CA PRO A 291 28.98 10.25 -7.52
C PRO A 291 29.28 8.98 -6.70
N ASN A 292 29.63 9.13 -5.43
CA ASN A 292 29.94 8.01 -4.54
C ASN A 292 28.77 7.67 -3.60
N ALA A 293 27.59 8.31 -3.77
CA ALA A 293 26.46 8.06 -2.89
C ALA A 293 25.99 6.61 -3.00
N GLN A 294 25.70 6.01 -1.84
CA GLN A 294 25.13 4.68 -1.73
C GLN A 294 23.69 4.79 -1.22
N ILE A 295 22.73 4.38 -2.03
CA ILE A 295 21.30 4.56 -1.73
C ILE A 295 20.61 3.20 -1.69
N LEU A 296 19.94 2.92 -0.57
CA LEU A 296 19.25 1.65 -0.31
C LEU A 296 17.74 1.80 -0.47
N ASP A 297 17.15 1.09 -1.44
CA ASP A 297 15.71 0.81 -1.52
C ASP A 297 15.41 -0.38 -0.59
N ILE A 298 14.90 -0.08 0.60
CA ILE A 298 14.77 -1.09 1.68
C ILE A 298 13.64 -2.10 1.45
N CYS A 299 12.78 -1.87 0.48
CA CYS A 299 11.64 -2.73 0.19
C CYS A 299 11.24 -2.69 -1.30
N SER A 300 12.19 -3.07 -2.15
CA SER A 300 11.98 -3.08 -3.60
C SER A 300 11.07 -4.21 -4.04
N LYS A 301 10.15 -3.93 -4.95
CA LYS A 301 9.28 -4.91 -5.58
C LYS A 301 9.32 -4.81 -7.11
N THR A 302 9.21 -3.60 -7.64
CA THR A 302 9.28 -3.31 -9.08
C THR A 302 10.59 -2.68 -9.49
N GLY A 303 11.39 -2.21 -8.55
CA GLY A 303 12.64 -1.50 -8.83
C GLY A 303 12.47 -0.04 -9.24
N LEU A 304 11.25 0.52 -9.24
CA LEU A 304 11.02 1.90 -9.71
C LEU A 304 11.72 2.96 -8.84
N TYR A 305 11.79 2.78 -7.53
CA TYR A 305 12.58 3.65 -6.64
C TYR A 305 14.07 3.60 -7.00
N SER A 306 14.59 2.39 -7.13
CA SER A 306 15.98 2.15 -7.56
C SER A 306 16.25 2.72 -8.95
N LEU A 307 15.28 2.64 -9.88
CA LEU A 307 15.38 3.18 -11.24
C LEU A 307 15.48 4.71 -11.25
N TYR A 308 14.67 5.40 -10.43
CA TYR A 308 14.73 6.86 -10.28
C TYR A 308 16.11 7.32 -9.79
N VAL A 309 16.64 6.62 -8.80
CA VAL A 309 17.97 6.91 -8.23
C VAL A 309 19.06 6.67 -9.27
N ALA A 310 19.04 5.51 -9.95
CA ALA A 310 20.01 5.17 -10.98
C ALA A 310 20.01 6.21 -12.11
N TYR A 311 18.82 6.57 -12.58
CA TYR A 311 18.69 7.56 -13.64
C TYR A 311 19.19 8.94 -13.22
N SER A 312 18.83 9.41 -12.03
CA SER A 312 19.26 10.72 -11.53
C SER A 312 20.79 10.81 -11.39
N LEU A 313 21.41 9.78 -10.84
CA LEU A 313 22.89 9.70 -10.73
C LEU A 313 23.57 9.60 -12.10
N TYR A 314 23.00 8.80 -13.00
CA TYR A 314 23.49 8.69 -14.38
C TYR A 314 23.46 10.06 -15.09
N LYS A 315 22.32 10.78 -15.03
CA LYS A 315 22.17 12.10 -15.69
C LYS A 315 23.12 13.13 -15.11
N VAL A 316 23.32 13.15 -13.81
CA VAL A 316 24.30 14.06 -13.18
C VAL A 316 25.71 13.75 -13.66
N ARG A 317 26.13 12.48 -13.67
CA ARG A 317 27.45 12.10 -14.17
C ARG A 317 27.62 12.39 -15.64
N SER A 318 26.63 12.06 -16.46
CA SER A 318 26.61 12.35 -17.89
C SER A 318 26.80 13.84 -18.14
N SER A 319 26.06 14.70 -17.43
CA SER A 319 26.18 16.17 -17.55
C SER A 319 27.55 16.70 -17.09
N GLN A 320 28.20 16.06 -16.15
CA GLN A 320 29.54 16.45 -15.68
C GLN A 320 30.66 15.98 -16.61
N SER A 321 30.46 14.87 -17.33
CA SER A 321 31.44 14.29 -18.25
C SER A 321 31.38 14.89 -19.66
N GLN A 322 30.25 15.53 -20.01
CA GLN A 322 30.10 16.19 -21.29
C GLN A 322 30.88 17.50 -21.32
N GLY A 323 31.87 17.61 -22.21
CA GLY A 323 32.43 18.87 -22.63
C GLY A 323 31.37 19.72 -23.38
N LEU A 324 31.64 20.99 -23.64
CA LEU A 324 30.67 21.94 -24.25
C LEU A 324 30.12 21.44 -25.61
N PHE A 325 30.75 20.47 -26.26
CA PHE A 325 30.45 20.00 -27.62
C PHE A 325 30.46 18.46 -27.80
N ASP A 326 30.74 17.69 -26.74
CA ASP A 326 30.85 16.22 -26.86
C ASP A 326 29.59 15.52 -26.32
N MET A 327 28.92 14.77 -27.21
CA MET A 327 27.89 13.81 -26.79
C MET A 327 28.56 12.52 -26.42
N LEU A 328 28.13 11.90 -25.31
CA LEU A 328 28.57 10.57 -24.93
C LEU A 328 28.21 9.55 -26.02
N SER A 329 29.13 8.66 -26.34
CA SER A 329 28.81 7.51 -27.18
C SER A 329 27.89 6.54 -26.43
N ASP A 330 27.18 5.70 -27.17
CA ASP A 330 26.31 4.66 -26.59
C ASP A 330 27.10 3.75 -25.64
N GLN A 331 28.34 3.43 -25.97
CA GLN A 331 29.21 2.59 -25.14
C GLN A 331 29.57 3.27 -23.81
N GLU A 332 29.90 4.56 -23.81
CA GLU A 332 30.17 5.32 -22.60
C GLU A 332 28.93 5.47 -21.74
N SER A 333 27.78 5.71 -22.36
CA SER A 333 26.48 5.77 -21.69
C SER A 333 26.13 4.45 -20.99
N CYS A 334 26.32 3.32 -21.68
CA CYS A 334 26.10 1.99 -21.10
C CYS A 334 27.08 1.68 -19.97
N SER A 335 28.38 2.03 -20.13
CA SER A 335 29.39 1.86 -19.08
C SER A 335 29.06 2.66 -17.83
N MET A 336 28.67 3.92 -18.00
CA MET A 336 28.28 4.81 -16.91
C MET A 336 27.02 4.31 -16.18
N TRP A 337 26.01 3.82 -16.93
CA TRP A 337 24.82 3.20 -16.34
C TRP A 337 25.18 1.98 -15.51
N LYS A 338 26.02 1.10 -16.02
CA LYS A 338 26.54 -0.08 -15.30
C LYS A 338 27.21 0.32 -13.99
N GLU A 339 28.13 1.26 -14.04
CA GLU A 339 28.82 1.76 -12.84
C GLU A 339 27.84 2.29 -11.78
N VAL A 340 26.84 3.08 -12.19
CA VAL A 340 25.83 3.61 -11.26
C VAL A 340 25.04 2.48 -10.61
N VAL A 341 24.59 1.50 -11.39
CA VAL A 341 23.79 0.39 -10.86
C VAL A 341 24.61 -0.51 -9.93
N GLU A 342 25.89 -0.76 -10.26
CA GLU A 342 26.75 -1.65 -9.48
C GLU A 342 27.34 -0.99 -8.23
N HIS A 343 27.49 0.34 -8.18
CA HIS A 343 28.17 1.01 -7.07
C HIS A 343 27.27 1.88 -6.19
N ASN A 344 26.18 2.42 -6.75
CA ASN A 344 25.38 3.41 -6.05
C ASN A 344 24.03 2.88 -5.57
N VAL A 345 23.46 1.90 -6.27
CA VAL A 345 22.07 1.45 -6.06
C VAL A 345 22.06 0.11 -5.35
N PHE A 346 21.35 0.07 -4.22
CA PHE A 346 21.18 -1.12 -3.40
C PHE A 346 19.68 -1.38 -3.20
N ALA A 347 19.27 -2.64 -3.28
CA ALA A 347 17.86 -2.99 -3.13
C ALA A 347 17.68 -4.25 -2.28
N VAL A 348 16.64 -4.21 -1.44
CA VAL A 348 16.18 -5.35 -0.63
C VAL A 348 14.85 -5.85 -1.19
N CYS A 349 14.81 -7.10 -1.57
CA CYS A 349 13.62 -7.76 -2.09
C CYS A 349 13.14 -8.86 -1.14
N LYS A 350 11.82 -9.04 -1.06
CA LYS A 350 11.22 -10.06 -0.21
C LYS A 350 11.31 -11.46 -0.81
N THR A 351 11.35 -11.58 -2.14
CA THR A 351 11.35 -12.86 -2.86
C THR A 351 12.33 -12.82 -4.03
N ALA A 352 12.74 -14.00 -4.50
CA ALA A 352 13.59 -14.12 -5.69
C ALA A 352 12.91 -13.51 -6.93
N MET A 353 11.61 -13.68 -7.10
CA MET A 353 10.83 -13.04 -8.18
C MET A 353 10.92 -11.51 -8.11
N ALA A 354 10.75 -10.90 -6.93
CA ALA A 354 10.88 -9.46 -6.76
C ALA A 354 12.29 -8.98 -7.09
N ALA A 355 13.31 -9.77 -6.75
CA ALA A 355 14.70 -9.50 -7.13
C ALA A 355 14.90 -9.58 -8.66
N CYS A 356 14.32 -10.58 -9.32
CA CYS A 356 14.35 -10.70 -10.78
C CYS A 356 13.64 -9.51 -11.45
N ILE A 357 12.46 -9.10 -10.94
CA ILE A 357 11.73 -7.92 -11.45
C ILE A 357 12.58 -6.66 -11.28
N THR A 358 13.12 -6.42 -10.09
CA THR A 358 13.98 -5.26 -9.80
C THR A 358 15.22 -5.24 -10.69
N ARG A 359 15.87 -6.39 -10.88
CA ARG A 359 17.01 -6.54 -11.79
C ARG A 359 16.62 -6.19 -13.23
N ARG A 360 15.52 -6.77 -13.73
CA ARG A 360 15.00 -6.50 -15.07
C ARG A 360 14.72 -5.00 -15.30
N THR A 361 14.14 -4.34 -14.29
CA THR A 361 13.88 -2.90 -14.31
C THR A 361 15.16 -2.09 -14.47
N LEU A 362 16.22 -2.44 -13.73
CA LEU A 362 17.49 -1.72 -13.74
C LEU A 362 18.34 -1.99 -14.98
N VAL A 363 18.48 -3.25 -15.38
CA VAL A 363 19.49 -3.67 -16.38
C VAL A 363 18.92 -4.49 -17.54
N GLY A 364 17.62 -4.68 -17.63
CA GLY A 364 17.00 -5.42 -18.74
C GLY A 364 17.49 -6.86 -18.83
N PHE A 365 17.88 -7.27 -20.03
CA PHE A 365 18.41 -8.61 -20.31
C PHE A 365 19.95 -8.70 -20.19
N ASP A 366 20.63 -7.62 -19.84
CA ASP A 366 22.09 -7.65 -19.66
C ASP A 366 22.47 -8.55 -18.49
N SER A 367 23.15 -9.68 -18.80
CA SER A 367 23.62 -10.67 -17.81
C SER A 367 24.94 -10.27 -17.14
N ASP A 368 25.69 -9.35 -17.75
CA ASP A 368 27.04 -8.98 -17.30
C ASP A 368 27.00 -7.96 -16.17
N VAL A 369 25.90 -7.22 -16.05
CA VAL A 369 25.69 -6.29 -14.94
C VAL A 369 25.10 -7.02 -13.74
N LYS A 370 25.71 -6.82 -12.57
CA LYS A 370 25.32 -7.44 -11.31
C LYS A 370 24.85 -6.40 -10.30
N PRO A 371 23.57 -6.00 -10.32
CA PRO A 371 23.04 -5.05 -9.34
C PRO A 371 23.18 -5.53 -7.90
N ASN A 372 23.34 -4.60 -6.96
CA ASN A 372 23.38 -4.92 -5.52
C ASN A 372 21.96 -5.19 -4.98
N ILE A 373 21.40 -6.32 -5.36
CA ILE A 373 20.06 -6.76 -4.94
C ILE A 373 20.19 -7.96 -4.03
N ILE A 374 19.59 -7.87 -2.84
CA ILE A 374 19.53 -8.99 -1.90
C ILE A 374 18.10 -9.44 -1.67
N THR A 375 17.92 -10.73 -1.44
CA THR A 375 16.64 -11.32 -1.10
C THR A 375 16.64 -11.70 0.38
N ILE A 376 15.64 -11.20 1.11
CA ILE A 376 15.42 -11.55 2.52
C ILE A 376 14.10 -12.32 2.64
N PRO A 377 14.17 -13.65 2.74
CA PRO A 377 12.98 -14.47 2.92
C PRO A 377 12.20 -14.07 4.17
N ASP A 378 10.88 -14.13 4.08
CA ASP A 378 9.97 -13.75 5.18
C ASP A 378 10.29 -12.39 5.85
N LEU A 379 10.68 -11.42 5.03
CA LEU A 379 11.08 -10.07 5.46
C LEU A 379 10.08 -9.46 6.44
N ASN A 380 8.78 -9.64 6.22
CA ASN A 380 7.73 -9.07 7.07
C ASN A 380 7.78 -9.58 8.51
N SER A 381 8.07 -10.85 8.72
CA SER A 381 8.24 -11.41 10.08
C SER A 381 9.58 -11.00 10.67
N GLN A 382 10.64 -10.96 9.86
CA GLN A 382 11.96 -10.56 10.32
C GLN A 382 12.00 -9.11 10.83
N VAL A 383 11.31 -8.17 10.19
CA VAL A 383 11.25 -6.77 10.63
C VAL A 383 10.54 -6.62 11.99
N ILE A 384 9.67 -7.55 12.37
CA ILE A 384 9.01 -7.52 13.68
C ILE A 384 9.89 -8.14 14.76
N VAL A 385 10.49 -9.30 14.46
CA VAL A 385 11.13 -10.17 15.46
C VAL A 385 12.62 -9.89 15.60
N TYR A 386 13.32 -9.63 14.48
CA TYR A 386 14.80 -9.62 14.43
C TYR A 386 15.37 -8.29 13.92
N LYS A 387 14.79 -7.14 14.31
CA LYS A 387 15.17 -5.82 13.81
C LYS A 387 16.68 -5.57 13.78
N THR A 388 17.36 -5.78 14.90
CA THR A 388 18.81 -5.52 15.01
C THR A 388 19.63 -6.48 14.15
N LYS A 389 19.24 -7.76 14.08
CA LYS A 389 19.88 -8.72 13.19
C LYS A 389 19.70 -8.30 11.74
N LEU A 390 18.49 -7.92 11.36
CA LEU A 390 18.17 -7.46 10.01
C LEU A 390 18.95 -6.18 9.65
N ALA A 391 18.98 -5.18 10.54
CA ALA A 391 19.79 -3.97 10.32
C ALA A 391 21.29 -4.29 10.10
N ASN A 392 21.83 -5.25 10.85
CA ASN A 392 23.20 -5.72 10.67
C ASN A 392 23.38 -6.45 9.32
N THR A 393 22.45 -7.32 8.95
CA THR A 393 22.45 -8.02 7.64
C THR A 393 22.43 -7.02 6.48
N LEU A 394 21.55 -6.00 6.55
CA LEU A 394 21.44 -4.97 5.51
C LEU A 394 22.70 -4.06 5.44
N SER A 395 23.47 -3.96 6.51
CA SER A 395 24.71 -3.18 6.55
C SER A 395 25.96 -4.02 6.31
N ASP A 396 25.83 -5.33 6.08
CA ASP A 396 26.96 -6.19 5.84
C ASP A 396 27.36 -6.16 4.36
N PRO A 397 28.55 -5.65 4.00
CA PRO A 397 28.97 -5.54 2.61
C PRO A 397 29.05 -6.89 1.90
N ARG A 398 29.30 -7.98 2.61
CA ARG A 398 29.41 -9.34 2.03
C ARG A 398 28.11 -9.83 1.38
N ASN A 399 26.98 -9.20 1.71
CA ASN A 399 25.68 -9.52 1.12
C ASN A 399 25.48 -8.88 -0.27
N TYR A 400 26.36 -7.97 -0.69
CA TYR A 400 26.26 -7.25 -1.95
C TYR A 400 27.42 -7.60 -2.89
N PRO A 401 27.13 -7.96 -4.17
CA PRO A 401 28.17 -8.53 -5.06
C PRO A 401 29.31 -7.57 -5.38
N ASN A 402 29.07 -6.26 -5.39
CA ASN A 402 30.06 -5.27 -5.86
C ASN A 402 30.72 -4.49 -4.72
N THR A 403 30.66 -4.98 -3.50
CA THR A 403 31.31 -4.32 -2.37
C THR A 403 32.63 -5.01 -2.02
N SER A 404 33.69 -4.22 -2.00
CA SER A 404 35.06 -4.71 -1.66
C SER A 404 35.48 -4.33 -0.23
N THR A 405 34.66 -3.67 0.53
CA THR A 405 34.97 -3.21 1.88
C THR A 405 34.67 -4.27 2.95
N ASN A 406 35.53 -4.35 3.97
CA ASN A 406 35.23 -5.14 5.18
C ASN A 406 34.56 -4.34 6.28
N GLN A 407 34.29 -3.04 6.04
CA GLN A 407 33.59 -2.18 6.99
C GLN A 407 32.08 -2.20 6.71
N LYS A 408 31.26 -1.99 7.75
CA LYS A 408 29.82 -1.87 7.60
C LYS A 408 29.45 -0.80 6.57
N MET A 409 28.47 -1.11 5.73
CA MET A 409 27.89 -0.18 4.75
C MET A 409 27.36 1.08 5.45
N LYS A 410 27.67 2.22 4.85
CA LYS A 410 27.18 3.53 5.29
C LYS A 410 26.36 4.12 4.15
N PHE A 411 25.07 3.85 4.17
CA PHE A 411 24.17 4.42 3.16
C PHE A 411 24.00 5.92 3.34
N ASP A 412 24.05 6.66 2.26
CA ASP A 412 23.75 8.11 2.25
C ASP A 412 22.25 8.33 2.37
N ALA A 413 21.44 7.50 1.73
CA ALA A 413 19.99 7.53 1.90
C ALA A 413 19.39 6.11 1.96
N ILE A 414 18.33 5.97 2.76
CA ILE A 414 17.44 4.80 2.74
C ILE A 414 16.07 5.29 2.30
N ILE A 415 15.57 4.66 1.23
CA ILE A 415 14.32 5.04 0.57
C ILE A 415 13.36 3.86 0.49
N GLY A 416 12.09 4.11 0.20
CA GLY A 416 11.15 3.05 -0.18
C GLY A 416 9.69 3.31 0.17
N ASN A 417 8.87 2.35 -0.25
CA ASN A 417 7.47 2.21 0.14
C ASN A 417 7.29 0.87 0.88
N PRO A 418 7.50 0.84 2.20
CA PRO A 418 7.41 -0.40 2.97
C PRO A 418 5.99 -0.93 3.03
N PRO A 419 5.79 -2.25 3.25
CA PRO A 419 4.46 -2.81 3.48
C PRO A 419 3.75 -2.11 4.64
N TYR A 420 2.48 -1.72 4.43
CA TYR A 420 1.76 -0.91 5.41
C TYR A 420 1.32 -1.70 6.63
N GLN A 421 0.86 -2.92 6.42
CA GLN A 421 0.38 -3.79 7.51
C GLN A 421 0.53 -5.26 7.16
N MET A 422 0.56 -6.09 8.19
CA MET A 422 0.46 -7.53 8.09
C MET A 422 -0.82 -7.98 8.79
N ASN A 423 -1.70 -8.67 8.07
CA ASN A 423 -2.93 -9.20 8.64
C ASN A 423 -2.64 -10.41 9.52
N ILE A 424 -3.09 -10.36 10.77
CA ILE A 424 -2.91 -11.42 11.78
C ILE A 424 -4.23 -11.86 12.43
N GLY A 425 -5.34 -11.21 12.10
CA GLY A 425 -6.64 -11.50 12.71
C GLY A 425 -7.28 -12.76 12.13
N GLU A 426 -7.62 -13.75 12.98
CA GLU A 426 -8.38 -14.93 12.57
C GLU A 426 -9.85 -14.59 12.25
N LYS A 427 -10.41 -13.56 12.88
CA LYS A 427 -11.86 -13.27 12.89
C LYS A 427 -12.26 -11.93 12.28
N LYS A 428 -11.31 -11.04 11.97
CA LYS A 428 -11.56 -9.74 11.33
C LYS A 428 -10.56 -9.50 10.19
N ASP A 429 -11.05 -9.39 8.98
CA ASP A 429 -10.23 -9.14 7.77
C ASP A 429 -9.39 -7.87 7.83
N ASN A 430 -9.70 -6.96 8.74
CA ASN A 430 -9.05 -5.66 8.88
C ASN A 430 -8.15 -5.54 10.13
N TYR A 431 -7.88 -6.64 10.86
CA TYR A 431 -6.97 -6.57 12.00
C TYR A 431 -5.54 -6.81 11.54
N GLY A 432 -4.88 -5.73 11.12
CA GLY A 432 -3.48 -5.74 10.70
C GLY A 432 -2.57 -5.09 11.75
N ILE A 433 -1.40 -5.68 11.96
CA ILE A 433 -0.30 -5.01 12.67
C ILE A 433 0.41 -4.08 11.67
N PRO A 434 0.64 -2.80 12.02
CA PRO A 434 1.46 -1.92 11.20
C PRO A 434 2.87 -2.48 11.03
N LEU A 435 3.40 -2.42 9.81
CA LEU A 435 4.75 -2.86 9.47
C LEU A 435 5.69 -1.69 9.15
N TYR A 436 5.19 -0.66 8.49
CA TYR A 436 5.99 0.46 8.03
C TYR A 436 6.81 1.14 9.15
N ASN A 437 6.25 1.23 10.35
CA ASN A 437 6.95 1.74 11.52
C ASN A 437 8.19 0.91 11.88
N GLN A 438 8.15 -0.41 11.67
CA GLN A 438 9.28 -1.29 11.91
C GLN A 438 10.40 -1.06 10.88
N PHE A 439 10.05 -0.80 9.61
CA PHE A 439 11.03 -0.44 8.58
C PHE A 439 11.72 0.89 8.88
N VAL A 440 10.96 1.90 9.36
CA VAL A 440 11.55 3.18 9.80
C VAL A 440 12.52 2.96 10.97
N ASP A 441 12.16 2.13 11.95
CA ASP A 441 13.05 1.80 13.07
C ASP A 441 14.34 1.12 12.60
N ILE A 442 14.25 0.19 11.64
CA ILE A 442 15.43 -0.49 11.06
C ILE A 442 16.31 0.51 10.31
N ALA A 443 15.72 1.37 9.48
CA ALA A 443 16.46 2.40 8.77
C ALA A 443 17.23 3.32 9.73
N ARG A 444 16.62 3.73 10.85
CA ARG A 444 17.31 4.49 11.90
C ARG A 444 18.45 3.71 12.55
N GLN A 445 18.31 2.39 12.75
CA GLN A 445 19.38 1.54 13.30
C GLN A 445 20.58 1.41 12.35
N ILE A 446 20.36 1.46 11.04
CA ILE A 446 21.44 1.45 10.03
C ILE A 446 22.21 2.78 10.05
N ARG A 447 21.61 3.86 10.54
CA ARG A 447 22.20 5.22 10.69
C ARG A 447 22.68 5.82 9.36
N PRO A 448 21.81 5.95 8.35
CA PRO A 448 22.14 6.66 7.11
C PRO A 448 22.22 8.17 7.36
N GLN A 449 22.59 8.94 6.32
CA GLN A 449 22.49 10.40 6.38
C GLN A 449 21.03 10.85 6.23
N PHE A 450 20.27 10.18 5.33
CA PHE A 450 18.88 10.50 5.05
C PHE A 450 17.99 9.25 5.08
N ILE A 451 16.76 9.44 5.53
CA ILE A 451 15.69 8.44 5.39
C ILE A 451 14.49 9.12 4.74
N THR A 452 13.95 8.52 3.70
CA THR A 452 12.68 8.95 3.12
C THR A 452 11.83 7.74 2.77
N MET A 453 10.63 7.69 3.34
CA MET A 453 9.68 6.61 3.14
C MET A 453 8.26 7.15 3.01
N ILE A 454 7.47 6.51 2.14
CA ILE A 454 6.04 6.78 2.05
C ILE A 454 5.27 5.81 2.93
N THR A 455 4.39 6.33 3.79
CA THR A 455 3.71 5.57 4.84
C THR A 455 2.26 6.04 5.00
N PRO A 456 1.34 5.19 5.50
CA PRO A 456 0.03 5.67 5.91
C PRO A 456 0.13 6.75 6.99
N SER A 457 -0.65 7.82 6.88
CA SER A 457 -0.67 8.93 7.86
C SER A 457 -1.34 8.59 9.20
N ARG A 458 -1.85 7.37 9.33
CA ARG A 458 -2.55 6.90 10.53
C ARG A 458 -1.74 7.04 11.82
N TRP A 459 -0.42 7.02 11.74
CA TRP A 459 0.45 7.18 12.91
C TRP A 459 0.30 8.56 13.59
N PHE A 460 -0.16 9.60 12.89
CA PHE A 460 -0.41 10.92 13.47
C PHE A 460 -1.41 10.88 14.63
N THR A 461 -2.41 10.00 14.55
CA THR A 461 -3.42 9.85 15.60
C THR A 461 -3.07 8.77 16.63
N GLY A 462 -2.13 7.89 16.33
CA GLY A 462 -1.76 6.76 17.18
C GLY A 462 -2.80 5.63 17.16
N GLY A 463 -2.82 4.82 18.23
CA GLY A 463 -3.65 3.63 18.32
C GLY A 463 -3.09 2.43 17.53
N ARG A 464 -3.68 1.26 17.68
CA ARG A 464 -3.23 0.00 17.07
C ARG A 464 -1.73 -0.30 17.26
N GLY A 465 -1.16 0.07 18.42
CA GLY A 465 0.26 -0.15 18.72
C GLY A 465 1.20 0.89 18.13
N LEU A 466 0.71 2.00 17.57
CA LEU A 466 1.52 3.08 16.99
C LEU A 466 1.85 4.21 17.96
N ASP A 467 1.40 4.15 19.20
CA ASP A 467 1.56 5.29 20.14
C ASP A 467 3.02 5.60 20.44
N GLN A 468 3.86 4.59 20.65
CA GLN A 468 5.31 4.77 20.84
C GLN A 468 5.98 5.29 19.56
N PHE A 469 5.60 4.75 18.41
CA PHE A 469 6.11 5.22 17.12
C PHE A 469 5.72 6.68 16.89
N ARG A 470 4.47 7.05 17.14
CA ARG A 470 3.99 8.43 17.05
C ARG A 470 4.83 9.36 17.95
N GLN A 471 5.01 9.01 19.21
CA GLN A 471 5.82 9.81 20.15
C GLN A 471 7.26 9.95 19.65
N SER A 472 7.86 8.86 19.16
CA SER A 472 9.19 8.86 18.59
C SER A 472 9.31 9.74 17.36
N MET A 473 8.32 9.71 16.45
CA MET A 473 8.31 10.53 15.24
C MET A 473 8.06 12.01 15.55
N LEU A 474 7.06 12.32 16.38
CA LEU A 474 6.73 13.71 16.70
C LEU A 474 7.82 14.40 17.54
N GLY A 475 8.53 13.67 18.40
CA GLY A 475 9.63 14.19 19.20
C GLY A 475 10.98 14.23 18.47
N ASP A 476 11.07 13.72 17.24
CA ASP A 476 12.32 13.63 16.49
C ASP A 476 12.60 14.91 15.69
N THR A 477 13.53 15.72 16.18
CA THR A 477 13.94 16.98 15.53
C THR A 477 14.71 16.78 14.21
N HIS A 478 15.12 15.55 13.88
CA HIS A 478 15.79 15.23 12.63
C HIS A 478 14.80 15.12 11.45
N ILE A 479 13.48 15.12 11.69
CA ILE A 479 12.50 15.16 10.61
C ILE A 479 12.50 16.55 9.98
N ARG A 480 13.09 16.64 8.81
CA ARG A 480 13.28 17.87 8.06
C ARG A 480 12.02 18.33 7.33
N ALA A 481 11.31 17.37 6.72
CA ALA A 481 10.09 17.64 5.97
C ALA A 481 9.09 16.49 6.10
N ILE A 482 7.80 16.83 6.06
CA ILE A 482 6.69 15.89 5.91
C ILE A 482 5.73 16.44 4.86
N PHE A 483 5.31 15.59 3.94
CA PHE A 483 4.28 15.85 2.95
C PHE A 483 3.09 14.95 3.24
N ASP A 484 1.96 15.53 3.63
CA ASP A 484 0.79 14.80 4.11
C ASP A 484 -0.41 14.99 3.19
N TYR A 485 -0.94 13.89 2.69
CA TYR A 485 -2.13 13.81 1.85
C TYR A 485 -3.29 13.26 2.68
N VAL A 486 -4.23 14.13 3.06
CA VAL A 486 -5.37 13.75 3.90
C VAL A 486 -6.28 12.78 3.15
N ASP A 487 -6.56 13.04 1.87
CA ASP A 487 -7.11 12.05 0.95
C ASP A 487 -5.95 11.33 0.25
N SER A 488 -5.88 10.02 0.44
CA SER A 488 -4.85 9.21 -0.20
C SER A 488 -4.91 9.23 -1.73
N LYS A 489 -6.08 9.53 -2.30
CA LYS A 489 -6.28 9.60 -3.76
C LYS A 489 -5.55 10.76 -4.41
N ASP A 490 -5.26 11.83 -3.65
CA ASP A 490 -4.43 12.95 -4.12
C ASP A 490 -2.97 12.53 -4.38
N CYS A 491 -2.54 11.39 -3.79
CA CYS A 491 -1.22 10.81 -4.00
C CYS A 491 -1.28 9.49 -4.78
N PHE A 492 -2.21 8.59 -4.43
CA PHE A 492 -2.45 7.28 -5.06
C PHE A 492 -3.85 7.25 -5.66
N PRO A 493 -4.07 7.66 -6.92
CA PRO A 493 -5.41 7.83 -7.48
C PRO A 493 -6.29 6.56 -7.45
N THR A 494 -5.68 5.38 -7.46
CA THR A 494 -6.38 4.09 -7.53
C THR A 494 -6.53 3.38 -6.18
N VAL A 495 -5.98 3.96 -5.10
CA VAL A 495 -5.92 3.28 -3.79
C VAL A 495 -6.52 4.14 -2.69
N ASP A 496 -7.50 3.61 -1.98
CA ASP A 496 -8.08 4.25 -0.78
C ASP A 496 -7.34 3.75 0.47
N ILE A 497 -6.58 4.66 1.11
CA ILE A 497 -5.84 4.39 2.34
C ILE A 497 -6.50 5.18 3.47
N SER A 498 -7.21 4.47 4.33
CA SER A 498 -7.89 5.09 5.48
C SER A 498 -6.95 5.92 6.35
N GLY A 499 -7.25 7.19 6.48
CA GLY A 499 -6.45 8.17 7.22
C GLY A 499 -5.41 8.91 6.37
N GLY A 500 -5.35 8.64 5.06
CA GLY A 500 -4.43 9.28 4.13
C GLY A 500 -3.03 8.68 4.13
N VAL A 501 -2.14 9.29 3.37
CA VAL A 501 -0.76 8.87 3.17
C VAL A 501 0.19 10.06 3.35
N SER A 502 1.39 9.80 3.85
CA SER A 502 2.43 10.80 3.96
C SER A 502 3.80 10.22 3.62
N TYR A 503 4.69 11.06 3.14
CA TYR A 503 6.11 10.74 3.10
C TYR A 503 6.91 11.83 3.85
N PHE A 504 8.08 11.46 4.31
CA PHE A 504 8.91 12.34 5.12
C PHE A 504 10.36 12.28 4.67
N LEU A 505 11.11 13.33 4.98
CA LEU A 505 12.55 13.39 4.91
C LEU A 505 13.13 13.53 6.31
N TRP A 506 13.89 12.56 6.76
CA TRP A 506 14.70 12.58 7.96
C TRP A 506 16.16 12.84 7.55
N ASP A 507 16.82 13.81 8.21
CA ASP A 507 18.22 14.20 7.97
C ASP A 507 18.97 14.14 9.30
N ALA A 508 19.99 13.30 9.39
CA ALA A 508 20.79 13.10 10.59
C ALA A 508 21.42 14.39 11.15
N LYS A 509 21.56 15.43 10.34
CA LYS A 509 22.11 16.73 10.73
C LYS A 509 21.06 17.78 11.04
N HIS A 510 19.78 17.54 10.72
CA HIS A 510 18.70 18.49 10.95
C HIS A 510 18.35 18.56 12.44
N LYS A 511 18.10 19.77 12.96
CA LYS A 511 17.74 20.03 14.38
C LYS A 511 16.77 21.19 14.55
N THR A 512 16.09 21.60 13.49
CA THR A 512 15.15 22.73 13.50
C THR A 512 13.71 22.26 13.29
N ASN A 513 12.79 23.19 13.14
CA ASN A 513 11.40 22.88 12.86
C ASN A 513 11.25 22.10 11.54
N CYS A 514 10.32 21.15 11.53
CA CYS A 514 9.95 20.39 10.33
C CYS A 514 9.16 21.27 9.36
N GLN A 515 9.50 21.23 8.07
CA GLN A 515 8.66 21.79 7.01
C GLN A 515 7.49 20.83 6.76
N PHE A 516 6.33 21.18 7.30
CA PHE A 516 5.13 20.35 7.16
C PHE A 516 4.24 20.87 6.05
N THR A 517 4.13 20.10 4.97
CA THR A 517 3.25 20.38 3.82
C THR A 517 1.99 19.57 3.93
N ASN A 518 0.85 20.23 4.04
CA ASN A 518 -0.46 19.60 4.11
C ASN A 518 -1.20 19.78 2.78
N HIS A 519 -1.53 18.65 2.13
CA HIS A 519 -2.37 18.62 0.94
C HIS A 519 -3.82 18.35 1.36
N PHE A 520 -4.70 19.29 1.04
CA PHE A 520 -6.12 19.21 1.37
C PHE A 520 -6.96 19.93 0.32
N GLY A 521 -7.94 19.23 -0.27
CA GLY A 521 -8.87 19.80 -1.25
C GLY A 521 -8.17 20.39 -2.50
N GLY A 522 -7.13 19.73 -2.99
CA GLY A 522 -6.34 20.18 -4.14
C GLY A 522 -5.35 21.31 -3.86
N ASN A 523 -5.27 21.80 -2.62
CA ASN A 523 -4.35 22.86 -2.21
C ASN A 523 -3.23 22.30 -1.33
N ALA A 524 -2.03 22.84 -1.48
CA ALA A 524 -0.88 22.57 -0.62
C ALA A 524 -0.57 23.79 0.26
N ASN A 525 -0.34 23.55 1.55
CA ASN A 525 0.06 24.59 2.51
C ASN A 525 1.25 24.08 3.32
N THR A 526 2.36 24.82 3.28
CA THR A 526 3.60 24.46 3.98
C THR A 526 3.87 25.45 5.10
N LEU A 527 4.14 24.93 6.30
CA LEU A 527 4.56 25.72 7.45
C LEU A 527 5.72 25.03 8.19
N PRO A 528 6.67 25.84 8.75
CA PRO A 528 7.63 25.31 9.69
C PRO A 528 6.94 24.97 11.01
N ARG A 529 7.04 23.71 11.46
CA ARG A 529 6.31 23.23 12.63
C ARG A 529 7.20 22.48 13.62
N LYS A 530 6.95 22.71 14.89
CA LYS A 530 7.35 21.82 15.96
C LYS A 530 6.31 20.70 16.03
N LEU A 531 6.70 19.46 15.70
CA LEU A 531 5.74 18.37 15.52
C LEU A 531 5.07 17.93 16.84
N ASP A 532 5.74 18.09 17.98
CA ASP A 532 5.26 17.76 19.33
C ASP A 532 4.56 18.92 20.04
N GLU A 533 4.15 19.97 19.31
CA GLU A 533 3.51 21.17 19.87
C GLU A 533 2.20 20.85 20.61
N PHE A 534 1.48 19.83 20.19
CA PHE A 534 0.23 19.39 20.79
C PHE A 534 0.25 17.89 21.09
N ASN A 535 -0.52 17.47 22.10
CA ASN A 535 -0.70 16.06 22.45
C ASN A 535 -1.28 15.22 21.28
N ILE A 536 -2.07 15.86 20.41
CA ILE A 536 -2.61 15.30 19.19
C ILE A 536 -2.06 16.13 18.03
N PHE A 537 -1.49 15.48 17.03
CA PHE A 537 -0.96 16.19 15.88
C PHE A 537 -2.08 16.78 15.02
N VAL A 538 -2.09 18.11 14.88
CA VAL A 538 -3.04 18.85 14.05
C VAL A 538 -2.55 18.84 12.62
N ARG A 539 -3.18 18.05 11.74
CA ARG A 539 -2.75 17.89 10.34
C ARG A 539 -3.01 19.14 9.49
N ASN A 540 -4.12 19.84 9.72
CA ASN A 540 -4.47 21.02 8.93
C ASN A 540 -3.68 22.24 9.41
N ASN A 541 -2.76 22.72 8.58
CA ASN A 541 -1.96 23.92 8.88
C ASN A 541 -2.83 25.18 9.08
N GLY A 542 -3.93 25.32 8.35
CA GLY A 542 -4.85 26.44 8.50
C GLY A 542 -5.57 26.51 9.86
N ALA A 543 -5.68 25.37 10.54
CA ALA A 543 -6.32 25.32 11.86
C ALA A 543 -5.42 25.82 13.01
N LEU A 544 -4.10 25.87 12.82
CA LEU A 544 -3.15 26.18 13.89
C LEU A 544 -3.38 27.57 14.51
N SER A 545 -3.51 28.59 13.67
CA SER A 545 -3.73 29.96 14.14
C SER A 545 -5.02 30.10 14.95
N LEU A 546 -6.07 29.36 14.56
CA LEU A 546 -7.35 29.32 15.29
C LEU A 546 -7.17 28.63 16.65
N ILE A 547 -6.47 27.49 16.69
CA ILE A 547 -6.20 26.75 17.92
C ILE A 547 -5.38 27.61 18.89
N HIS A 548 -4.37 28.33 18.42
CA HIS A 548 -3.57 29.24 19.25
C HIS A 548 -4.42 30.38 19.81
N LYS A 549 -5.25 31.01 19.00
CA LYS A 549 -6.18 32.07 19.45
C LYS A 549 -7.13 31.56 20.52
N VAL A 550 -7.77 30.40 20.31
CA VAL A 550 -8.70 29.80 21.28
C VAL A 550 -7.97 29.45 22.57
N LYS A 551 -6.76 28.85 22.49
CA LYS A 551 -5.97 28.53 23.69
C LYS A 551 -5.51 29.76 24.47
N ALA A 552 -5.28 30.87 23.80
CA ALA A 552 -4.94 32.13 24.45
C ALA A 552 -6.16 32.74 25.18
N MET A 553 -7.36 32.50 24.68
CA MET A 553 -8.62 33.04 25.23
C MET A 553 -9.23 32.16 26.31
N SER A 554 -9.01 30.86 26.29
CA SER A 554 -9.63 29.91 27.22
C SER A 554 -8.61 28.96 27.82
N LYS A 555 -8.63 28.86 29.14
CA LYS A 555 -7.82 27.88 29.91
C LYS A 555 -8.49 26.51 29.96
N THR A 556 -9.81 26.44 29.72
CA THR A 556 -10.61 25.22 29.79
C THR A 556 -11.00 24.78 28.38
N MET A 557 -10.67 23.56 28.02
CA MET A 557 -10.99 22.97 26.74
C MET A 557 -12.21 22.05 26.84
N LEU A 558 -13.02 22.01 25.78
CA LEU A 558 -14.24 21.19 25.71
C LEU A 558 -13.96 19.70 26.02
N ASN A 559 -12.78 19.19 25.68
CA ASN A 559 -12.40 17.80 25.98
C ASN A 559 -12.38 17.47 27.47
N ALA A 560 -12.25 18.46 28.35
CA ALA A 560 -12.37 18.27 29.81
C ALA A 560 -13.82 17.95 30.24
N GLN A 561 -14.79 18.31 29.43
CA GLN A 561 -16.22 18.09 29.66
C GLN A 561 -16.75 16.85 28.91
N ILE A 562 -15.92 16.22 28.05
CA ILE A 562 -16.32 15.06 27.25
C ILE A 562 -15.76 13.79 27.88
N SER A 563 -16.61 12.79 27.99
CA SER A 563 -16.25 11.47 28.50
C SER A 563 -15.15 10.79 27.67
N PRO A 564 -14.30 9.98 28.30
CA PRO A 564 -13.47 9.03 27.56
C PRO A 564 -14.35 8.00 26.83
N GLN A 565 -13.72 7.17 25.99
CA GLN A 565 -14.39 6.03 25.36
C GLN A 565 -15.04 5.12 26.43
N THR A 566 -16.15 4.48 26.09
CA THR A 566 -16.95 3.72 27.03
C THR A 566 -17.45 4.57 28.20
N PRO A 567 -18.31 5.57 27.93
CA PRO A 567 -18.72 6.54 28.96
C PRO A 567 -19.26 5.90 30.25
N PHE A 568 -20.06 4.84 30.10
CA PHE A 568 -20.69 4.12 31.22
C PHE A 568 -20.12 2.70 31.42
N GLY A 569 -19.06 2.32 30.68
CA GLY A 569 -18.43 1.00 30.78
C GLY A 569 -18.88 -0.01 29.71
N PHE A 570 -19.88 0.32 28.90
CA PHE A 570 -20.44 -0.60 27.90
C PHE A 570 -19.74 -0.48 26.55
N VAL A 571 -19.35 -1.62 25.96
CA VAL A 571 -18.75 -1.69 24.61
C VAL A 571 -19.81 -1.48 23.53
N SER A 572 -19.39 -1.17 22.30
CA SER A 572 -20.32 -0.89 21.19
C SER A 572 -21.23 -2.05 20.78
N THR A 573 -20.82 -3.29 21.10
CA THR A 573 -21.58 -4.51 20.81
C THR A 573 -22.56 -4.90 21.93
N TYR A 574 -22.48 -4.26 23.08
CA TYR A 574 -23.36 -4.54 24.20
C TYR A 574 -24.80 -4.07 23.87
N ARG A 575 -25.81 -4.90 24.17
CA ARG A 575 -27.21 -4.65 23.77
C ARG A 575 -28.16 -4.52 24.96
N GLY A 576 -27.75 -4.83 26.18
CA GLY A 576 -28.64 -4.85 27.32
C GLY A 576 -29.69 -5.96 27.24
N THR A 577 -30.75 -5.79 27.99
CA THR A 577 -31.91 -6.71 28.07
C THR A 577 -33.20 -5.97 27.66
N ALA A 578 -34.26 -6.73 27.35
CA ALA A 578 -35.60 -6.16 27.28
C ALA A 578 -35.99 -5.58 28.67
N GLN A 579 -36.84 -4.54 28.70
CA GLN A 579 -37.23 -3.92 29.97
C GLN A 579 -37.81 -4.98 30.92
N PRO A 580 -37.26 -5.16 32.12
CA PRO A 580 -37.89 -5.97 33.15
C PRO A 580 -39.17 -5.28 33.59
N GLU A 581 -40.31 -5.93 33.50
CA GLU A 581 -41.62 -5.35 33.81
C GLU A 581 -41.75 -4.81 35.24
N THR A 582 -40.80 -5.11 36.14
CA THR A 582 -40.91 -4.86 37.59
C THR A 582 -39.68 -4.27 38.27
N ASP A 583 -38.57 -3.99 37.56
CA ASP A 583 -37.34 -3.49 38.19
C ASP A 583 -37.23 -1.97 38.16
N PRO A 584 -37.44 -1.26 39.28
CA PRO A 584 -37.34 0.19 39.35
C PRO A 584 -35.92 0.75 39.15
N THR A 585 -34.89 -0.13 39.13
CA THR A 585 -33.48 0.24 38.96
C THR A 585 -33.03 0.15 37.51
N ALA A 586 -33.91 -0.26 36.59
CA ALA A 586 -33.60 -0.38 35.17
C ALA A 586 -33.37 1.00 34.52
N VAL A 587 -32.19 1.16 33.92
CA VAL A 587 -31.75 2.36 33.23
C VAL A 587 -31.78 2.10 31.72
N MET A 588 -32.32 3.03 30.95
CA MET A 588 -32.37 2.91 29.49
C MET A 588 -30.97 2.95 28.88
N LEU A 589 -30.66 2.00 28.01
CA LEU A 589 -29.41 1.93 27.27
C LEU A 589 -29.62 2.37 25.81
N LYS A 590 -28.93 3.43 25.40
CA LYS A 590 -28.81 3.82 24.00
C LYS A 590 -27.61 3.15 23.37
N SER A 591 -27.87 2.27 22.40
CA SER A 591 -26.85 1.58 21.60
C SER A 591 -26.94 1.99 20.12
N SER A 592 -26.16 1.38 19.26
CA SER A 592 -26.32 1.49 17.79
C SER A 592 -27.48 0.65 17.23
N GLY A 593 -28.15 -0.13 18.07
CA GLY A 593 -29.38 -0.86 17.78
C GLY A 593 -30.58 -0.23 18.46
N ASP A 594 -31.61 -1.04 18.70
CA ASP A 594 -32.82 -0.61 19.39
C ASP A 594 -32.57 -0.25 20.85
N ALA A 595 -33.48 0.50 21.44
CA ALA A 595 -33.44 0.83 22.86
C ALA A 595 -33.56 -0.45 23.71
N SER A 596 -32.75 -0.53 24.74
CA SER A 596 -32.70 -1.65 25.69
C SER A 596 -32.45 -1.11 27.09
N TYR A 597 -32.31 -1.98 28.07
CA TYR A 597 -32.15 -1.61 29.47
C TYR A 597 -30.97 -2.32 30.11
N VAL A 598 -30.38 -1.70 31.14
CA VAL A 598 -29.33 -2.26 31.98
C VAL A 598 -29.65 -1.99 33.44
N LEU A 599 -29.20 -2.86 34.33
CA LEU A 599 -29.33 -2.60 35.76
C LEU A 599 -28.35 -1.50 36.17
N ARG A 600 -28.73 -0.68 37.14
CA ARG A 600 -27.87 0.42 37.61
C ARG A 600 -26.54 -0.07 38.18
N GLU A 601 -26.51 -1.26 38.78
CA GLU A 601 -25.31 -1.91 39.31
C GLU A 601 -24.28 -2.32 38.24
N ASP A 602 -24.73 -2.54 37.00
CA ASP A 602 -23.87 -2.86 35.86
C ASP A 602 -23.12 -1.63 35.31
N ILE A 603 -23.52 -0.43 35.70
CA ILE A 603 -22.90 0.82 35.26
C ILE A 603 -21.62 1.05 36.06
N LYS A 604 -20.45 0.80 35.42
CA LYS A 604 -19.15 0.81 36.11
C LYS A 604 -18.41 2.14 36.06
N LYS A 605 -18.91 3.13 35.30
CA LYS A 605 -18.28 4.43 35.12
C LYS A 605 -19.32 5.54 35.12
N ASN A 606 -18.92 6.72 35.60
CA ASN A 606 -19.74 7.95 35.55
C ASN A 606 -21.17 7.76 36.09
N GLN A 607 -21.34 7.00 37.15
CA GLN A 607 -22.63 6.76 37.77
C GLN A 607 -23.34 8.07 38.17
N GLN A 608 -22.56 9.08 38.53
CA GLN A 608 -23.07 10.44 38.85
C GLN A 608 -23.77 11.12 37.67
N TRP A 609 -23.51 10.68 36.45
CA TRP A 609 -24.17 11.24 35.26
C TRP A 609 -25.47 10.53 34.90
N VAL A 610 -25.79 9.42 35.53
CA VAL A 610 -27.01 8.66 35.21
C VAL A 610 -28.26 9.51 35.40
N ASP A 611 -28.30 10.28 36.49
CA ASP A 611 -29.47 11.06 36.91
C ASP A 611 -29.48 12.50 36.33
N LEU A 612 -28.51 12.83 35.48
CA LEU A 612 -28.40 14.15 34.87
C LEU A 612 -28.82 14.13 33.39
N HIS A 613 -29.22 15.29 32.90
CA HIS A 613 -29.31 15.53 31.46
C HIS A 613 -27.90 15.57 30.86
N LYS A 614 -27.71 14.92 29.76
CA LYS A 614 -26.39 14.80 29.11
C LYS A 614 -26.51 15.06 27.63
N VAL A 615 -25.52 15.72 27.06
CA VAL A 615 -25.39 15.83 25.60
C VAL A 615 -24.60 14.65 25.07
N ILE A 616 -25.16 13.95 24.09
CA ILE A 616 -24.49 12.86 23.41
C ILE A 616 -24.31 13.15 21.93
N PHE A 617 -23.24 12.58 21.37
CA PHE A 617 -22.97 12.59 19.95
C PHE A 617 -22.25 11.31 19.55
N SER A 618 -22.41 10.90 18.30
CA SER A 618 -21.74 9.70 17.81
C SER A 618 -20.22 9.86 17.86
N LYS A 619 -19.54 8.81 18.30
CA LYS A 619 -18.08 8.74 18.29
C LYS A 619 -17.48 8.84 16.89
N ALA A 620 -18.18 8.37 15.88
CA ALA A 620 -17.78 8.39 14.48
C ALA A 620 -18.79 9.18 13.66
N THR A 621 -18.31 10.04 12.79
CA THR A 621 -19.13 10.65 11.73
C THR A 621 -19.18 9.71 10.53
N CYS A 622 -20.27 9.73 9.77
CA CYS A 622 -20.40 8.92 8.53
C CYS A 622 -19.47 9.41 7.42
N GLU A 623 -18.98 10.63 7.56
CA GLU A 623 -18.10 11.30 6.61
C GLU A 623 -16.65 11.21 7.12
N HIS A 624 -15.72 10.97 6.22
CA HIS A 624 -14.30 11.10 6.54
C HIS A 624 -14.01 12.55 6.93
N ALA A 625 -13.25 12.75 8.02
CA ALA A 625 -12.85 14.08 8.43
C ALA A 625 -12.14 14.79 7.25
N GLY A 626 -12.74 15.89 6.78
CA GLY A 626 -12.24 16.63 5.63
C GLY A 626 -12.99 16.41 4.33
N THR A 627 -13.98 15.51 4.26
CA THR A 627 -14.91 15.42 3.12
C THR A 627 -16.23 16.10 3.44
N PRO A 628 -16.77 16.93 2.52
CA PRO A 628 -18.08 17.52 2.70
C PRO A 628 -19.19 16.46 2.63
N ASP A 629 -20.29 16.69 3.34
CA ASP A 629 -21.49 15.91 3.22
C ASP A 629 -22.18 16.16 1.85
N ARG A 630 -23.31 15.49 1.60
CA ARG A 630 -24.09 15.65 0.36
C ARG A 630 -24.56 17.10 0.10
N ASN A 631 -24.53 17.97 1.13
CA ASN A 631 -24.89 19.37 1.04
C ASN A 631 -23.66 20.29 0.96
N GLY A 632 -22.46 19.74 0.80
CA GLY A 632 -21.19 20.49 0.76
C GLY A 632 -20.74 21.01 2.14
N GLN A 633 -21.31 20.51 3.24
CA GLN A 633 -20.98 20.95 4.59
C GLN A 633 -19.98 19.98 5.26
N TYR A 634 -18.96 20.54 5.89
CA TYR A 634 -18.01 19.78 6.71
C TYR A 634 -18.56 19.62 8.13
N ARG A 635 -18.94 18.41 8.51
CA ARG A 635 -19.40 18.11 9.87
C ARG A 635 -18.24 17.64 10.73
N VAL A 636 -17.85 18.47 11.70
CA VAL A 636 -16.82 18.14 12.69
C VAL A 636 -17.39 17.23 13.79
N LEU A 637 -18.66 17.41 14.14
CA LEU A 637 -19.39 16.60 15.11
C LEU A 637 -20.63 15.99 14.44
N SER A 638 -21.01 14.79 14.88
CA SER A 638 -22.30 14.22 14.53
C SER A 638 -23.43 15.04 15.16
N ALA A 639 -24.66 14.79 14.74
CA ALA A 639 -25.83 15.44 15.34
C ALA A 639 -25.81 15.26 16.87
N LEU A 640 -25.98 16.37 17.58
CA LEU A 640 -26.09 16.38 19.03
C LEU A 640 -27.50 15.94 19.46
N ALA A 641 -27.59 15.18 20.52
CA ALA A 641 -28.84 14.78 21.13
C ALA A 641 -28.74 14.90 22.67
N ILE A 642 -29.86 15.19 23.29
CA ILE A 642 -29.97 15.21 24.75
C ILE A 642 -30.37 13.80 25.22
N LEU A 643 -29.56 13.22 26.09
CA LEU A 643 -29.88 11.99 26.78
C LEU A 643 -30.48 12.33 28.15
N GLN A 644 -31.69 11.87 28.36
CA GLN A 644 -32.48 12.15 29.56
C GLN A 644 -31.86 11.52 30.82
N PRO A 645 -32.24 11.96 32.03
CA PRO A 645 -31.96 11.19 33.26
C PRO A 645 -32.45 9.75 33.13
N GLN A 646 -31.82 8.84 33.88
CA GLN A 646 -32.06 7.39 33.82
C GLN A 646 -31.79 6.78 32.43
N CYS A 647 -30.91 7.43 31.65
CA CYS A 647 -30.44 6.91 30.38
C CYS A 647 -28.90 6.90 30.32
N VAL A 648 -28.34 5.84 29.75
CA VAL A 648 -26.91 5.65 29.50
C VAL A 648 -26.66 5.25 28.04
N CYS A 649 -25.41 5.23 27.61
CA CYS A 649 -25.09 4.84 26.25
C CYS A 649 -23.86 3.92 26.18
N THR A 650 -23.76 3.20 25.06
CA THR A 650 -22.58 2.38 24.75
C THR A 650 -21.44 3.23 24.21
N GLN A 651 -20.31 2.59 23.98
CA GLN A 651 -19.10 3.16 23.33
C GLN A 651 -19.36 3.78 21.94
N SER A 652 -20.51 3.54 21.34
CA SER A 652 -20.89 4.17 20.06
C SER A 652 -21.05 5.68 20.17
N TYR A 653 -21.23 6.20 21.39
CA TYR A 653 -21.43 7.61 21.70
C TYR A 653 -20.37 8.13 22.67
N LEU A 654 -20.09 9.42 22.58
CA LEU A 654 -19.42 10.21 23.59
C LEU A 654 -20.46 11.07 24.32
N VAL A 655 -20.17 11.40 25.57
CA VAL A 655 -21.05 12.15 26.46
C VAL A 655 -20.34 13.40 26.91
N ALA A 656 -21.01 14.54 26.83
CA ALA A 656 -20.67 15.76 27.57
C ALA A 656 -21.68 15.91 28.71
N GLY A 657 -21.15 15.99 29.95
CA GLY A 657 -21.94 16.09 31.17
C GLY A 657 -21.56 17.30 31.99
#